data_79b282f05fc88b013283beff73e1ec3d
#
_entry.id   79b282f05fc88b013283beff73e1ec3d
#
_cell.length_a   1.000
_cell.length_b   1.000
_cell.length_c   1.000
_cell.angle_alpha   90.00
_cell.angle_beta   90.00
_cell.angle_gamma   90.00
#
_symmetry.space_group_name_H-M   'P 1'
#
loop_
_entity.id
_entity.type
_entity.pdbx_description
1 polymer ?
#
loop_
_entity_poly.entity_id
_entity_poly.type
_entity_poly.pdbx_seq_one_letter_code
_entity_poly.pdbx_strand_id
1 'polypeptide(L)'
;MTGKQNRLLLQVIAVLCVLALIITFSNRIYKYDTPFHYGLDIKGGVRVVLRAKTEEFKGSTGKWNPDTNLESVRKVIERRVNATGVSEPQIIVKKPDQIIVELPGLKDEEKAVKSLGSTASLEFYLLPQLGDKDGLRPSTWAQKHVKDPKTGDEVDVLVDKNTDREITPEQLQDQVFGNKDLLIASGIDLLDNSHAVPDPTTNNPIIEFQFNEKGSKDFEEATRANVGRFLAIFLDKKLLTAPTINSVIPGKGIIQGNFTLETAKALSDQLNAGALPVPLEIVETRKLEATLGAEAVRTTFIAGMVGLGLVLLIMIWWYRLPGVLADIALVLYTLFSLSLFKLVPITLTLPGIAGFILSIGMAVDANILIFERFKEELRSGKSLRVAIDTGFKRAFTAIFDSNVCTIGTCLILYNFGTGPIRGFALTLGLGVAVSMFTAITVTRTFLFALVGFPAAQNPNVYGVTGDQKVRSWNVMRRKMLWLGISIAIIVPGMIAWLGGGIKQSIDFKGGTEIQIPFADRHSSSDILRVLGTLGDKFKDSRAVVSEDPNQATKHLATVVTESLTTEERTKVLSALKAQVGPLDAGKTDLDVGYSNVSGTISKELTKNAFTAVLLASALIVLYLAVRFAIGGFADGLKYGVCAVIALLHDVLVLWGVFALMGKLFGWQIDSLFVTAMLTVIGFSVHDTIIVFDRIRENLQHRNKGESYSDLADRSIDQTIVRSIRTSFTVVLVLLALFFFGGTVIHEFSFALLIGIISGTYSSIFNATVLLVMFKQNELAPAAASGNAARSAALPRAPLAGAGERSIITPRPRPETTLRTAPSVIDVDAMETGDSGTSGAPRNPRTPAPSRRQPTRRRRM
;
A
#
# COMPACT_ATOMS: atom_id res chain seq x y z
N MET A 1 29.16 3.61 -24.82
CA MET A 1 29.60 2.45 -23.99
C MET A 1 30.76 1.75 -24.65
N THR A 2 31.90 1.53 -23.97
CA THR A 2 33.05 0.83 -24.51
C THR A 2 32.84 -0.68 -24.47
N GLY A 3 33.52 -1.47 -25.34
CA GLY A 3 33.40 -2.93 -25.33
C GLY A 3 33.85 -3.57 -24.00
N LYS A 4 34.83 -3.00 -23.29
CA LYS A 4 35.22 -3.41 -21.93
C LYS A 4 34.10 -3.20 -20.90
N GLN A 5 33.44 -2.04 -20.93
CA GLN A 5 32.33 -1.74 -20.04
C GLN A 5 31.15 -2.68 -20.28
N ASN A 6 30.83 -3.01 -21.54
CA ASN A 6 29.75 -3.94 -21.83
C ASN A 6 30.04 -5.36 -21.33
N ARG A 7 31.27 -5.86 -21.49
CA ARG A 7 31.66 -7.18 -20.95
C ARG A 7 31.56 -7.21 -19.42
N LEU A 8 32.04 -6.17 -18.74
CA LEU A 8 31.93 -6.09 -17.28
C LEU A 8 30.46 -6.09 -16.82
N LEU A 9 29.57 -5.33 -17.48
CA LEU A 9 28.15 -5.32 -17.14
C LEU A 9 27.47 -6.67 -17.39
N LEU A 10 27.82 -7.37 -18.48
CA LEU A 10 27.35 -8.75 -18.72
C LEU A 10 27.76 -9.70 -17.60
N GLN A 11 29.01 -9.60 -17.13
CA GLN A 11 29.48 -10.41 -16.00
C GLN A 11 28.70 -10.07 -14.70
N VAL A 12 28.50 -8.77 -14.40
CA VAL A 12 27.72 -8.33 -13.24
C VAL A 12 26.27 -8.85 -13.33
N ILE A 13 25.62 -8.72 -14.50
CA ILE A 13 24.26 -9.24 -14.71
C ILE A 13 24.25 -10.76 -14.50
N ALA A 14 25.21 -11.50 -15.03
CA ALA A 14 25.29 -12.95 -14.83
C ALA A 14 25.44 -13.33 -13.34
N VAL A 15 26.28 -12.63 -12.60
CA VAL A 15 26.42 -12.83 -11.14
C VAL A 15 25.12 -12.51 -10.41
N LEU A 16 24.47 -11.40 -10.74
CA LEU A 16 23.17 -11.03 -10.16
C LEU A 16 22.10 -12.09 -10.48
N CYS A 17 22.08 -12.65 -11.69
CA CYS A 17 21.16 -13.72 -12.06
C CYS A 17 21.38 -14.98 -11.21
N VAL A 18 22.65 -15.41 -11.03
CA VAL A 18 22.97 -16.56 -10.19
C VAL A 18 22.56 -16.33 -8.74
N LEU A 19 22.88 -15.15 -8.20
CA LEU A 19 22.47 -14.78 -6.84
C LEU A 19 20.93 -14.77 -6.72
N ALA A 20 20.23 -14.18 -7.68
CA ALA A 20 18.78 -14.13 -7.68
C ALA A 20 18.16 -15.53 -7.77
N LEU A 21 18.72 -16.44 -8.57
CA LEU A 21 18.28 -17.83 -8.62
C LEU A 21 18.47 -18.52 -7.25
N ILE A 22 19.64 -18.35 -6.64
CA ILE A 22 19.92 -18.93 -5.32
C ILE A 22 18.91 -18.39 -4.29
N ILE A 23 18.70 -17.07 -4.25
CA ILE A 23 17.77 -16.43 -3.30
C ILE A 23 16.33 -16.91 -3.54
N THR A 24 15.88 -16.97 -4.78
CA THR A 24 14.49 -17.32 -5.12
C THR A 24 14.18 -18.78 -4.78
N PHE A 25 15.07 -19.71 -5.12
CA PHE A 25 14.81 -21.15 -5.01
C PHE A 25 15.36 -21.78 -3.73
N SER A 26 16.23 -21.11 -2.98
CA SER A 26 16.68 -21.56 -1.66
C SER A 26 15.78 -21.03 -0.55
N ASN A 27 15.33 -21.90 0.34
CA ASN A 27 14.61 -21.48 1.55
C ASN A 27 15.55 -21.16 2.72
N ARG A 28 16.87 -21.42 2.54
CA ARG A 28 17.90 -21.07 3.51
C ARG A 28 19.05 -20.39 2.82
N ILE A 29 19.39 -19.20 3.28
CA ILE A 29 20.60 -18.49 2.84
C ILE A 29 21.50 -18.38 4.06
N TYR A 30 22.68 -19.07 3.99
CA TYR A 30 23.65 -19.13 5.07
C TYR A 30 23.08 -19.80 6.34
N LYS A 31 22.62 -19.10 7.33
CA LYS A 31 21.98 -19.62 8.56
C LYS A 31 20.57 -19.08 8.78
N TYR A 32 20.08 -18.27 7.84
CA TYR A 32 18.79 -17.61 7.95
C TYR A 32 17.77 -18.32 7.06
N ASP A 33 16.64 -18.66 7.64
CA ASP A 33 15.47 -19.09 6.89
C ASP A 33 14.89 -17.89 6.14
N THR A 34 14.66 -18.03 4.84
CA THR A 34 14.14 -16.98 3.96
C THR A 34 12.92 -17.50 3.20
N PRO A 35 11.82 -17.87 3.88
CA PRO A 35 10.58 -18.22 3.20
C PRO A 35 9.90 -16.99 2.62
N PHE A 36 8.96 -17.20 1.69
CA PHE A 36 8.02 -16.13 1.35
C PHE A 36 7.03 -15.94 2.50
N HIS A 37 6.87 -14.69 2.94
CA HIS A 37 5.85 -14.35 3.93
C HIS A 37 4.53 -14.09 3.21
N TYR A 38 3.51 -14.87 3.53
CA TYR A 38 2.18 -14.74 2.95
C TYR A 38 1.25 -13.99 3.91
N GLY A 39 0.42 -13.11 3.37
CA GLY A 39 -0.58 -12.38 4.12
C GLY A 39 -1.73 -13.27 4.61
N LEU A 40 -2.54 -12.68 5.45
CA LEU A 40 -3.71 -13.34 6.05
C LEU A 40 -4.75 -13.72 4.99
N ASP A 41 -4.86 -12.95 3.93
CA ASP A 41 -5.73 -13.18 2.77
C ASP A 41 -5.36 -14.44 1.97
N ILE A 42 -4.12 -14.93 2.13
CA ILE A 42 -3.61 -16.14 1.51
C ILE A 42 -3.62 -17.33 2.48
N LYS A 43 -3.06 -17.15 3.68
CA LYS A 43 -2.96 -18.22 4.69
C LYS A 43 -4.27 -18.48 5.44
N GLY A 44 -5.22 -17.54 5.33
CA GLY A 44 -6.38 -17.51 6.22
C GLY A 44 -6.00 -17.18 7.67
N GLY A 45 -6.97 -16.98 8.53
CA GLY A 45 -6.75 -16.66 9.93
C GLY A 45 -7.53 -15.43 10.39
N VAL A 46 -7.05 -14.79 11.47
CA VAL A 46 -7.75 -13.68 12.13
C VAL A 46 -6.88 -12.43 12.16
N ARG A 47 -7.47 -11.28 11.80
CA ARG A 47 -6.90 -9.96 11.98
C ARG A 47 -7.74 -9.19 12.98
N VAL A 48 -7.07 -8.59 13.96
CA VAL A 48 -7.67 -7.74 14.99
C VAL A 48 -6.97 -6.39 14.98
N VAL A 49 -7.74 -5.30 14.92
CA VAL A 49 -7.21 -3.94 15.12
C VAL A 49 -7.65 -3.48 16.50
N LEU A 50 -6.66 -3.18 17.32
CA LEU A 50 -6.80 -2.72 18.69
C LEU A 50 -6.48 -1.23 18.76
N ARG A 51 -7.33 -0.46 19.43
CA ARG A 51 -7.11 0.95 19.74
C ARG A 51 -6.90 1.14 21.24
N ALA A 52 -5.84 1.82 21.62
CA ALA A 52 -5.57 2.19 22.99
C ALA A 52 -6.52 3.33 23.43
N LYS A 53 -7.22 3.15 24.56
CA LYS A 53 -8.04 4.20 25.19
C LYS A 53 -7.13 5.19 25.92
N THR A 54 -6.50 6.07 25.17
CA THR A 54 -5.46 6.99 25.65
C THR A 54 -5.94 7.92 26.77
N GLU A 55 -7.24 8.17 26.84
CA GLU A 55 -7.89 8.97 27.90
C GLU A 55 -7.85 8.27 29.27
N GLU A 56 -7.81 6.95 29.29
CA GLU A 56 -7.73 6.12 30.49
C GLU A 56 -6.29 5.82 30.92
N PHE A 57 -5.29 6.38 30.24
CA PHE A 57 -3.88 6.13 30.55
C PHE A 57 -3.46 6.79 31.86
N LYS A 58 -3.10 5.96 32.85
CA LYS A 58 -2.67 6.35 34.20
C LYS A 58 -1.17 6.19 34.44
N GLY A 59 -0.33 6.31 33.41
CA GLY A 59 1.10 6.15 33.53
C GLY A 59 1.77 7.19 34.45
N SER A 60 3.00 6.93 34.87
CA SER A 60 3.77 7.76 35.81
C SER A 60 3.93 9.23 35.40
N THR A 61 3.87 9.52 34.09
CA THR A 61 3.93 10.89 33.55
C THR A 61 2.56 11.51 33.29
N GLY A 62 1.47 10.76 33.41
CA GLY A 62 0.11 11.20 33.12
C GLY A 62 -0.17 11.58 31.66
N LYS A 63 0.84 11.50 30.77
CA LYS A 63 0.69 11.81 29.35
C LYS A 63 0.98 10.60 28.48
N TRP A 64 0.10 10.35 27.50
CA TRP A 64 0.31 9.31 26.50
C TRP A 64 1.46 9.66 25.56
N ASN A 65 2.43 8.76 25.46
CA ASN A 65 3.51 8.85 24.47
C ASN A 65 3.40 7.67 23.50
N PRO A 66 3.03 7.90 22.22
CA PRO A 66 2.86 6.82 21.24
C PRO A 66 4.10 5.94 21.06
N ASP A 67 5.31 6.53 21.13
CA ASP A 67 6.55 5.81 20.85
C ASP A 67 6.89 4.77 21.91
N THR A 68 6.70 5.12 23.17
CA THR A 68 7.04 4.23 24.31
C THR A 68 5.88 3.35 24.73
N ASN A 69 4.67 3.91 24.77
CA ASN A 69 3.52 3.21 25.32
C ASN A 69 2.96 2.16 24.36
N LEU A 70 2.88 2.47 23.03
CA LEU A 70 2.48 1.46 22.05
C LEU A 70 3.50 0.33 21.93
N GLU A 71 4.79 0.62 22.10
CA GLU A 71 5.82 -0.42 22.08
C GLU A 71 5.69 -1.34 23.32
N SER A 72 5.32 -0.81 24.47
CA SER A 72 5.02 -1.60 25.67
C SER A 72 3.78 -2.48 25.45
N VAL A 73 2.72 -1.91 24.88
CA VAL A 73 1.50 -2.68 24.52
C VAL A 73 1.86 -3.76 23.49
N ARG A 74 2.67 -3.45 22.45
CA ARG A 74 3.12 -4.43 21.46
C ARG A 74 3.80 -5.63 22.09
N LYS A 75 4.70 -5.42 23.05
CA LYS A 75 5.41 -6.50 23.75
C LYS A 75 4.46 -7.42 24.53
N VAL A 76 3.46 -6.84 25.21
CA VAL A 76 2.46 -7.64 25.93
C VAL A 76 1.63 -8.47 24.96
N ILE A 77 1.16 -7.85 23.86
CA ILE A 77 0.40 -8.55 22.81
C ILE A 77 1.25 -9.67 22.18
N GLU A 78 2.53 -9.41 21.91
CA GLU A 78 3.45 -10.41 21.34
C GLU A 78 3.59 -11.64 22.24
N ARG A 79 3.71 -11.46 23.55
CA ARG A 79 3.74 -12.58 24.53
C ARG A 79 2.42 -13.37 24.51
N ARG A 80 1.28 -12.67 24.48
CA ARG A 80 -0.06 -13.30 24.42
C ARG A 80 -0.26 -14.10 23.15
N VAL A 81 0.16 -13.56 22.04
CA VAL A 81 0.08 -14.22 20.73
C VAL A 81 0.99 -15.45 20.69
N ASN A 82 2.21 -15.35 21.21
CA ASN A 82 3.13 -16.47 21.26
C ASN A 82 2.59 -17.63 22.12
N ALA A 83 1.86 -17.31 23.20
CA ALA A 83 1.18 -18.32 24.03
C ALA A 83 0.06 -19.08 23.29
N THR A 84 -0.51 -18.50 22.22
CA THR A 84 -1.53 -19.19 21.38
C THR A 84 -0.95 -20.21 20.40
N GLY A 85 0.37 -20.27 20.25
CA GLY A 85 1.06 -21.21 19.34
C GLY A 85 0.91 -20.87 17.85
N VAL A 86 0.48 -19.65 17.51
CA VAL A 86 0.36 -19.19 16.12
C VAL A 86 1.74 -19.03 15.49
N SER A 87 1.94 -19.62 14.32
CA SER A 87 3.18 -19.46 13.56
C SER A 87 3.21 -18.10 12.82
N GLU A 88 4.30 -17.37 12.96
CA GLU A 88 4.57 -16.11 12.24
C GLU A 88 3.49 -15.02 12.44
N PRO A 89 3.11 -14.66 13.68
CA PRO A 89 2.18 -13.56 13.91
C PRO A 89 2.79 -12.23 13.45
N GLN A 90 1.96 -11.34 12.92
CA GLN A 90 2.39 -10.00 12.55
C GLN A 90 1.76 -8.98 13.48
N ILE A 91 2.58 -8.19 14.17
CA ILE A 91 2.13 -7.13 15.07
C ILE A 91 2.68 -5.81 14.57
N ILE A 92 1.78 -4.95 14.07
CA ILE A 92 2.13 -3.68 13.44
C ILE A 92 1.62 -2.54 14.30
N VAL A 93 2.54 -1.70 14.78
CA VAL A 93 2.20 -0.46 15.49
C VAL A 93 1.84 0.62 14.50
N LYS A 94 0.65 1.20 14.64
CA LYS A 94 0.16 2.34 13.86
C LYS A 94 -0.14 3.51 14.79
N LYS A 95 0.74 4.50 14.82
CA LYS A 95 0.57 5.71 15.62
C LYS A 95 -0.68 6.51 15.18
N PRO A 96 -1.37 7.21 16.08
CA PRO A 96 -0.94 7.49 17.45
C PRO A 96 -1.37 6.45 18.50
N ASP A 97 -2.33 5.56 18.22
CA ASP A 97 -3.05 4.79 19.24
C ASP A 97 -3.45 3.37 18.82
N GLN A 98 -2.99 2.85 17.67
CA GLN A 98 -3.48 1.57 17.13
C GLN A 98 -2.37 0.50 17.07
N ILE A 99 -2.78 -0.75 17.27
CA ILE A 99 -1.97 -1.95 17.03
C ILE A 99 -2.80 -2.91 16.17
N ILE A 100 -2.22 -3.34 15.06
CA ILE A 100 -2.80 -4.34 14.15
C ILE A 100 -2.13 -5.67 14.46
N VAL A 101 -2.93 -6.69 14.74
CA VAL A 101 -2.48 -8.06 15.04
C VAL A 101 -3.04 -8.97 13.96
N GLU A 102 -2.18 -9.65 13.23
CA GLU A 102 -2.53 -10.65 12.24
C GLU A 102 -2.05 -12.02 12.70
N LEU A 103 -2.97 -12.98 12.78
CA LEU A 103 -2.77 -14.33 13.31
C LEU A 103 -3.04 -15.35 12.20
N PRO A 104 -2.04 -15.65 11.33
CA PRO A 104 -2.23 -16.58 10.25
C PRO A 104 -2.50 -18.01 10.76
N GLY A 105 -3.44 -18.70 10.12
CA GLY A 105 -3.78 -20.08 10.41
C GLY A 105 -4.62 -20.31 11.68
N LEU A 106 -4.92 -19.25 12.44
CA LEU A 106 -5.81 -19.35 13.60
C LEU A 106 -7.27 -19.45 13.12
N LYS A 107 -7.96 -20.52 13.49
CA LYS A 107 -9.36 -20.75 13.13
C LYS A 107 -10.35 -20.20 14.15
N ASP A 108 -9.93 -20.13 15.42
CA ASP A 108 -10.77 -19.70 16.55
C ASP A 108 -10.57 -18.20 16.84
N GLU A 109 -11.47 -17.40 16.23
CA GLU A 109 -11.48 -15.95 16.40
C GLU A 109 -11.78 -15.54 17.85
N GLU A 110 -12.71 -16.24 18.53
CA GLU A 110 -13.16 -15.85 19.86
C GLU A 110 -12.03 -15.96 20.88
N LYS A 111 -11.23 -17.02 20.79
CA LYS A 111 -10.04 -17.16 21.63
C LYS A 111 -9.03 -16.05 21.40
N ALA A 112 -8.80 -15.67 20.13
CA ALA A 112 -7.90 -14.57 19.80
C ALA A 112 -8.41 -13.24 20.37
N VAL A 113 -9.64 -12.91 20.09
CA VAL A 113 -10.30 -11.65 20.52
C VAL A 113 -10.29 -11.55 22.05
N LYS A 114 -10.68 -12.62 22.74
CA LYS A 114 -10.69 -12.68 24.21
C LYS A 114 -9.29 -12.54 24.82
N SER A 115 -8.30 -13.22 24.25
CA SER A 115 -6.91 -13.14 24.71
C SER A 115 -6.28 -11.77 24.51
N LEU A 116 -6.54 -11.13 23.36
CA LEU A 116 -5.94 -9.84 23.00
C LEU A 116 -6.64 -8.65 23.67
N GLY A 117 -7.96 -8.72 23.88
CA GLY A 117 -8.77 -7.61 24.39
C GLY A 117 -8.74 -7.46 25.90
N SER A 118 -8.41 -8.51 26.67
CA SER A 118 -8.37 -8.44 28.13
C SER A 118 -7.18 -7.57 28.59
N THR A 119 -7.41 -6.68 29.55
CA THR A 119 -6.32 -5.90 30.15
C THR A 119 -5.43 -6.77 31.01
N ALA A 120 -5.97 -7.88 31.51
CA ALA A 120 -5.31 -8.79 32.50
C ALA A 120 -4.71 -7.99 33.66
N SER A 121 -5.36 -6.92 34.08
CA SER A 121 -4.95 -6.08 35.17
C SER A 121 -5.35 -6.79 36.46
N LEU A 122 -4.40 -7.53 37.04
CA LEU A 122 -4.59 -8.13 38.37
C LEU A 122 -4.28 -7.06 39.41
N GLU A 123 -5.22 -6.83 40.30
CA GLU A 123 -5.08 -5.79 41.34
C GLU A 123 -5.46 -6.41 42.70
N PHE A 124 -4.66 -6.14 43.71
CA PHE A 124 -4.84 -6.64 45.09
C PHE A 124 -5.23 -5.48 45.99
N TYR A 125 -6.49 -5.48 46.42
CA TYR A 125 -7.04 -4.44 47.30
C TYR A 125 -7.38 -4.97 48.68
N LEU A 126 -7.07 -4.19 49.72
CA LEU A 126 -7.67 -4.41 51.03
C LEU A 126 -9.13 -3.94 51.01
N LEU A 127 -10.04 -4.76 51.51
CA LEU A 127 -11.41 -4.29 51.61
C LEU A 127 -11.54 -3.22 52.69
N PRO A 128 -12.43 -2.22 52.53
CA PRO A 128 -12.67 -1.16 53.50
C PRO A 128 -13.06 -1.72 54.85
N GLN A 129 -12.58 -1.10 55.93
CA GLN A 129 -13.02 -1.40 57.32
C GLN A 129 -13.90 -0.25 57.78
N LEU A 130 -14.94 -0.58 58.53
CA LEU A 130 -15.71 0.41 59.27
C LEU A 130 -14.85 0.90 60.44
N GLY A 131 -14.47 2.19 60.36
CA GLY A 131 -13.81 2.86 61.47
C GLY A 131 -14.78 3.16 62.58
N ASP A 132 -14.61 2.51 63.75
CA ASP A 132 -15.11 3.01 65.03
C ASP A 132 -13.89 3.62 65.76
N LYS A 133 -14.13 4.59 66.61
CA LYS A 133 -13.06 5.33 67.30
C LYS A 133 -12.15 4.44 68.17
N ASP A 134 -12.54 3.19 68.40
CA ASP A 134 -11.88 2.27 69.34
C ASP A 134 -11.38 0.94 68.70
N GLY A 135 -11.30 0.80 67.42
CA GLY A 135 -10.72 -0.39 66.79
C GLY A 135 -11.31 -0.72 65.42
N LEU A 136 -10.43 -1.23 64.55
CA LEU A 136 -10.81 -1.63 63.18
C LEU A 136 -11.71 -2.87 63.25
N ARG A 137 -12.99 -2.77 62.86
CA ARG A 137 -13.88 -3.92 62.68
C ARG A 137 -13.66 -4.59 61.33
N PRO A 138 -13.87 -5.94 61.22
CA PRO A 138 -13.86 -6.62 59.94
C PRO A 138 -14.79 -5.96 58.94
N SER A 139 -14.40 -5.95 57.67
CA SER A 139 -15.27 -5.43 56.59
C SER A 139 -16.69 -6.00 56.70
N THR A 140 -17.69 -5.15 56.50
CA THR A 140 -19.09 -5.59 56.35
C THR A 140 -19.39 -6.35 55.09
N TRP A 141 -18.42 -6.43 54.21
CA TRP A 141 -18.54 -7.12 52.92
C TRP A 141 -18.09 -8.59 53.11
N ALA A 142 -18.77 -9.47 52.37
CA ALA A 142 -18.44 -10.89 52.30
C ALA A 142 -18.45 -11.30 50.83
N GLN A 143 -17.67 -12.33 50.53
CA GLN A 143 -17.72 -13.03 49.23
C GLN A 143 -18.88 -14.03 49.26
N LYS A 144 -19.64 -14.07 48.14
CA LYS A 144 -20.75 -15.00 47.93
C LYS A 144 -20.66 -15.56 46.50
N HIS A 145 -20.86 -16.89 46.36
CA HIS A 145 -20.94 -17.53 45.05
C HIS A 145 -22.39 -17.35 44.50
N VAL A 146 -22.52 -16.74 43.35
CA VAL A 146 -23.79 -16.50 42.67
C VAL A 146 -23.69 -16.99 41.23
N LYS A 147 -24.76 -17.59 40.70
CA LYS A 147 -24.82 -17.92 39.26
C LYS A 147 -25.13 -16.65 38.48
N ASP A 148 -24.25 -16.34 37.53
CA ASP A 148 -24.50 -15.23 36.56
C ASP A 148 -25.74 -15.57 35.76
N PRO A 149 -26.77 -14.72 35.78
CA PRO A 149 -28.03 -14.97 35.07
C PRO A 149 -27.87 -14.95 33.55
N LYS A 150 -26.77 -14.43 33.02
CA LYS A 150 -26.51 -14.34 31.57
C LYS A 150 -25.69 -15.50 31.03
N THR A 151 -24.67 -15.96 31.77
CA THR A 151 -23.75 -17.01 31.29
C THR A 151 -24.04 -18.36 31.95
N GLY A 152 -24.73 -18.38 33.13
CA GLY A 152 -24.98 -19.60 33.90
C GLY A 152 -23.78 -20.05 34.73
N ASP A 153 -22.64 -19.36 34.62
CA ASP A 153 -21.41 -19.67 35.37
C ASP A 153 -21.51 -19.23 36.85
N GLU A 154 -20.83 -19.93 37.72
CA GLU A 154 -20.68 -19.49 39.12
C GLU A 154 -19.61 -18.40 39.20
N VAL A 155 -19.99 -17.21 39.66
CA VAL A 155 -19.12 -16.05 39.85
C VAL A 155 -19.11 -15.64 41.31
N ASP A 156 -17.96 -15.17 41.75
CA ASP A 156 -17.79 -14.61 43.09
C ASP A 156 -18.19 -13.12 43.08
N VAL A 157 -19.10 -12.76 43.95
CA VAL A 157 -19.54 -11.36 44.14
C VAL A 157 -19.29 -10.93 45.56
N LEU A 158 -19.06 -9.64 45.75
CA LEU A 158 -19.07 -9.03 47.10
C LEU A 158 -20.49 -8.61 47.48
N VAL A 159 -20.91 -9.04 48.65
CA VAL A 159 -22.21 -8.69 49.25
C VAL A 159 -22.05 -7.99 50.59
N ASP A 160 -22.98 -7.11 50.93
CA ASP A 160 -23.03 -6.57 52.26
C ASP A 160 -23.60 -7.62 53.23
N LYS A 161 -22.85 -7.93 54.29
CA LYS A 161 -23.22 -8.95 55.29
C LYS A 161 -24.54 -8.69 56.03
N ASN A 162 -24.94 -7.43 56.12
CA ASN A 162 -26.13 -7.05 56.88
C ASN A 162 -27.38 -7.10 55.99
N THR A 163 -27.24 -6.79 54.71
CA THR A 163 -28.34 -6.68 53.74
C THR A 163 -28.42 -7.81 52.73
N ASP A 164 -27.35 -8.64 52.64
CA ASP A 164 -27.15 -9.71 51.63
C ASP A 164 -27.30 -9.21 50.18
N ARG A 165 -27.12 -7.90 49.96
CA ARG A 165 -27.17 -7.29 48.63
C ARG A 165 -25.78 -7.21 48.01
N GLU A 166 -25.71 -7.44 46.73
CA GLU A 166 -24.47 -7.28 45.94
C GLU A 166 -23.99 -5.82 45.98
N ILE A 167 -22.72 -5.64 46.22
CA ILE A 167 -22.06 -4.32 46.17
C ILE A 167 -22.07 -3.82 44.74
N THR A 168 -22.65 -2.63 44.49
CA THR A 168 -22.77 -2.07 43.16
C THR A 168 -21.43 -1.63 42.60
N PRO A 169 -21.25 -1.60 41.23
CA PRO A 169 -20.02 -1.08 40.59
C PRO A 169 -19.65 0.32 41.05
N GLU A 170 -20.65 1.17 41.36
CA GLU A 170 -20.47 2.54 41.87
C GLU A 170 -19.85 2.53 43.26
N GLN A 171 -20.35 1.66 44.16
CA GLN A 171 -19.80 1.48 45.50
C GLN A 171 -18.37 0.91 45.45
N LEU A 172 -18.10 -0.01 44.54
CA LEU A 172 -16.71 -0.51 44.32
C LEU A 172 -15.82 0.62 43.82
N GLN A 173 -16.30 1.46 42.88
CA GLN A 173 -15.51 2.58 42.38
C GLN A 173 -15.18 3.60 43.49
N ASP A 174 -16.18 3.98 44.30
CA ASP A 174 -15.98 5.00 45.31
C ASP A 174 -15.19 4.50 46.55
N GLN A 175 -15.45 3.27 47.00
CA GLN A 175 -14.93 2.78 48.25
C GLN A 175 -13.64 1.93 48.11
N VAL A 176 -13.39 1.33 46.93
CA VAL A 176 -12.22 0.48 46.71
C VAL A 176 -11.29 1.10 45.65
N PHE A 177 -11.74 1.24 44.43
CA PHE A 177 -10.87 1.64 43.31
C PHE A 177 -10.48 3.11 43.35
N GLY A 178 -11.29 3.97 43.94
CA GLY A 178 -10.99 5.39 44.13
C GLY A 178 -9.97 5.65 45.24
N ASN A 179 -9.79 4.69 46.15
CA ASN A 179 -8.88 4.81 47.30
C ASN A 179 -7.53 4.09 47.01
N LYS A 180 -6.51 4.86 46.65
CA LYS A 180 -5.16 4.33 46.36
C LYS A 180 -4.48 3.65 47.54
N ASP A 181 -4.82 4.00 48.76
CA ASP A 181 -4.22 3.42 49.97
C ASP A 181 -4.67 1.97 50.19
N LEU A 182 -5.72 1.54 49.56
CA LEU A 182 -6.22 0.16 49.60
C LEU A 182 -5.57 -0.75 48.57
N LEU A 183 -4.92 -0.22 47.55
CA LEU A 183 -4.19 -0.99 46.53
C LEU A 183 -2.84 -1.41 47.10
N ILE A 184 -2.65 -2.70 47.28
CA ILE A 184 -1.41 -3.25 47.85
C ILE A 184 -0.40 -3.60 46.76
N ALA A 185 -0.86 -4.26 45.70
CA ALA A 185 -0.02 -4.74 44.61
C ALA A 185 -0.84 -4.81 43.30
N SER A 186 -0.13 -4.84 42.20
CA SER A 186 -0.73 -4.94 40.87
C SER A 186 -0.01 -5.97 40.01
N GLY A 187 -0.63 -6.35 38.88
CA GLY A 187 -0.03 -7.30 37.94
C GLY A 187 1.30 -6.84 37.34
N ILE A 188 1.64 -5.55 37.42
CA ILE A 188 2.94 -5.01 37.00
C ILE A 188 4.07 -5.49 37.90
N ASP A 189 3.76 -5.82 39.12
CA ASP A 189 4.72 -6.27 40.15
C ASP A 189 4.92 -7.79 40.14
N LEU A 190 4.20 -8.54 39.29
CA LEU A 190 4.33 -9.98 39.11
C LEU A 190 5.56 -10.37 38.28
N LEU A 191 6.13 -11.53 38.54
CA LEU A 191 7.10 -12.21 37.67
C LEU A 191 6.36 -13.04 36.61
N ASP A 192 7.05 -13.32 35.48
CA ASP A 192 6.51 -14.12 34.37
C ASP A 192 6.58 -15.64 34.66
N ASN A 193 6.23 -16.06 35.88
CA ASN A 193 6.36 -17.44 36.34
C ASN A 193 5.08 -17.97 37.02
N SER A 194 3.96 -17.36 36.76
CA SER A 194 2.65 -17.86 37.22
C SER A 194 2.32 -19.18 36.52
N HIS A 195 1.79 -20.17 37.27
CA HIS A 195 1.39 -21.45 36.70
C HIS A 195 0.20 -22.07 37.45
N ALA A 196 -0.64 -22.76 36.68
CA ALA A 196 -1.77 -23.48 37.25
C ALA A 196 -1.30 -24.84 37.77
N VAL A 197 -1.61 -25.13 39.02
CA VAL A 197 -1.29 -26.40 39.69
C VAL A 197 -2.50 -26.92 40.46
N PRO A 198 -2.65 -28.24 40.68
CA PRO A 198 -3.66 -28.75 41.61
C PRO A 198 -3.28 -28.40 43.05
N ASP A 199 -4.23 -27.94 43.84
CA ASP A 199 -4.07 -27.73 45.27
C ASP A 199 -3.77 -29.08 45.97
N PRO A 200 -2.68 -29.21 46.74
CA PRO A 200 -2.31 -30.46 47.40
C PRO A 200 -3.37 -31.00 48.33
N THR A 201 -4.27 -30.16 48.86
CA THR A 201 -5.27 -30.53 49.86
C THR A 201 -6.63 -30.84 49.25
N THR A 202 -7.09 -30.00 48.25
CA THR A 202 -8.43 -30.08 47.68
C THR A 202 -8.43 -30.69 46.29
N ASN A 203 -7.27 -30.83 45.64
CA ASN A 203 -7.06 -31.24 44.25
C ASN A 203 -7.76 -30.30 43.24
N ASN A 204 -8.26 -29.13 43.66
CA ASN A 204 -8.80 -28.10 42.79
C ASN A 204 -7.68 -27.32 42.11
N PRO A 205 -7.88 -26.85 40.88
CA PRO A 205 -6.88 -26.00 40.20
C PRO A 205 -6.71 -24.66 40.92
N ILE A 206 -5.47 -24.32 41.25
CA ILE A 206 -5.04 -23.03 41.82
C ILE A 206 -3.99 -22.40 40.94
N ILE A 207 -3.77 -21.10 41.06
CA ILE A 207 -2.72 -20.39 40.33
C ILE A 207 -1.67 -19.92 41.32
N GLU A 208 -0.46 -20.42 41.15
CA GLU A 208 0.71 -19.92 41.90
C GLU A 208 1.26 -18.70 41.17
N PHE A 209 1.62 -17.66 41.91
CA PHE A 209 2.25 -16.44 41.44
C PHE A 209 3.38 -15.99 42.36
N GLN A 210 4.27 -15.17 41.78
CA GLN A 210 5.37 -14.56 42.53
C GLN A 210 5.55 -13.11 42.11
N PHE A 211 5.74 -12.24 43.09
CA PHE A 211 6.09 -10.84 42.86
C PHE A 211 7.59 -10.66 42.58
N ASN A 212 7.93 -9.58 41.88
CA ASN A 212 9.30 -9.07 41.74
C ASN A 212 9.80 -8.57 43.13
N GLU A 213 11.08 -8.17 43.22
CA GLU A 213 11.69 -7.76 44.48
C GLU A 213 10.95 -6.59 45.16
N LYS A 214 10.48 -5.61 44.40
CA LYS A 214 9.73 -4.46 44.89
C LYS A 214 8.35 -4.91 45.38
N GLY A 215 7.58 -5.56 44.51
CA GLY A 215 6.24 -6.03 44.83
C GLY A 215 6.24 -7.00 46.02
N SER A 216 7.28 -7.84 46.18
CA SER A 216 7.44 -8.73 47.33
C SER A 216 7.57 -7.96 48.64
N LYS A 217 8.38 -6.90 48.69
CA LYS A 217 8.53 -6.05 49.89
C LYS A 217 7.26 -5.32 50.23
N ASP A 218 6.65 -4.68 49.23
CA ASP A 218 5.41 -3.90 49.40
C ASP A 218 4.27 -4.82 49.87
N PHE A 219 4.16 -6.03 49.31
CA PHE A 219 3.13 -7.02 49.66
C PHE A 219 3.36 -7.65 51.02
N GLU A 220 4.62 -7.93 51.40
CA GLU A 220 4.98 -8.44 52.75
C GLU A 220 4.63 -7.40 53.81
N GLU A 221 5.00 -6.14 53.60
CA GLU A 221 4.71 -5.07 54.56
C GLU A 221 3.21 -4.86 54.71
N ALA A 222 2.49 -4.80 53.58
CA ALA A 222 1.03 -4.65 53.61
C ALA A 222 0.32 -5.82 54.25
N THR A 223 0.71 -7.06 53.98
CA THR A 223 0.09 -8.26 54.64
C THR A 223 0.46 -8.37 56.11
N ARG A 224 1.67 -7.96 56.54
CA ARG A 224 2.09 -7.87 57.91
C ARG A 224 1.22 -6.93 58.74
N ALA A 225 0.90 -5.75 58.17
CA ALA A 225 0.08 -4.73 58.84
C ALA A 225 -1.41 -5.08 58.88
N ASN A 226 -1.86 -6.02 58.02
CA ASN A 226 -3.30 -6.24 57.78
C ASN A 226 -3.72 -7.71 57.94
N VAL A 227 -3.05 -8.49 58.81
CA VAL A 227 -3.49 -9.86 59.13
C VAL A 227 -4.90 -9.87 59.69
N GLY A 228 -5.76 -10.77 59.22
CA GLY A 228 -7.18 -10.86 59.55
C GLY A 228 -8.13 -10.02 58.69
N ARG A 229 -7.60 -9.19 57.79
CA ARG A 229 -8.42 -8.44 56.82
C ARG A 229 -8.66 -9.27 55.55
N PHE A 230 -9.69 -8.88 54.78
CA PHE A 230 -9.95 -9.44 53.47
C PHE A 230 -9.08 -8.76 52.42
N LEU A 231 -8.42 -9.59 51.61
CA LEU A 231 -7.65 -9.21 50.47
C LEU A 231 -8.46 -9.56 49.21
N ALA A 232 -9.10 -8.59 48.61
CA ALA A 232 -9.84 -8.81 47.39
C ALA A 232 -8.89 -8.77 46.16
N ILE A 233 -8.97 -9.80 45.36
CA ILE A 233 -8.19 -9.94 44.13
C ILE A 233 -9.12 -9.67 42.93
N PHE A 234 -8.85 -8.61 42.21
CA PHE A 234 -9.64 -8.22 41.02
C PHE A 234 -8.85 -8.46 39.74
N LEU A 235 -9.52 -8.96 38.72
CA LEU A 235 -9.02 -9.04 37.36
C LEU A 235 -9.91 -8.16 36.47
N ASP A 236 -9.33 -7.15 35.84
CA ASP A 236 -10.08 -6.21 35.01
C ASP A 236 -11.30 -5.61 35.74
N LYS A 237 -11.13 -5.23 36.99
CA LYS A 237 -12.15 -4.72 37.94
C LYS A 237 -13.28 -5.71 38.28
N LYS A 238 -13.17 -6.97 37.88
CA LYS A 238 -14.05 -8.07 38.32
C LYS A 238 -13.43 -8.82 39.48
N LEU A 239 -14.21 -9.13 40.51
CA LEU A 239 -13.73 -9.92 41.63
C LEU A 239 -13.39 -11.34 41.18
N LEU A 240 -12.19 -11.79 41.48
CA LEU A 240 -11.80 -13.21 41.39
C LEU A 240 -12.06 -13.95 42.67
N THR A 241 -11.57 -13.40 43.79
CA THR A 241 -11.71 -13.98 45.12
C THR A 241 -11.36 -12.90 46.15
N ALA A 242 -11.84 -13.10 47.39
CA ALA A 242 -11.54 -12.21 48.53
C ALA A 242 -11.14 -13.00 49.78
N PRO A 243 -9.98 -13.69 49.75
CA PRO A 243 -9.52 -14.46 50.93
C PRO A 243 -9.16 -13.54 52.09
N THR A 244 -9.19 -14.13 53.31
CA THR A 244 -8.63 -13.47 54.49
C THR A 244 -7.11 -13.64 54.54
N ILE A 245 -6.39 -12.63 54.93
CA ILE A 245 -4.94 -12.67 55.15
C ILE A 245 -4.69 -13.44 56.43
N ASN A 246 -4.31 -14.70 56.34
CA ASN A 246 -4.08 -15.59 57.49
C ASN A 246 -2.68 -15.43 58.12
N SER A 247 -1.71 -15.03 57.30
CA SER A 247 -0.30 -14.86 57.71
C SER A 247 0.40 -13.86 56.78
N VAL A 248 1.58 -13.41 57.19
CA VAL A 248 2.45 -12.58 56.36
C VAL A 248 2.89 -13.35 55.11
N ILE A 249 2.75 -12.74 53.93
CA ILE A 249 3.03 -13.35 52.63
C ILE A 249 4.30 -12.69 52.02
N PRO A 250 5.45 -13.38 51.99
CA PRO A 250 6.72 -12.82 51.55
C PRO A 250 6.88 -12.91 50.01
N GLY A 251 5.88 -12.47 49.27
CA GLY A 251 5.98 -12.28 47.82
C GLY A 251 5.63 -13.50 46.94
N LYS A 252 5.31 -14.66 47.47
CA LYS A 252 4.71 -15.80 46.79
C LYS A 252 3.32 -16.05 47.32
N GLY A 253 2.37 -16.26 46.44
CA GLY A 253 0.98 -16.48 46.77
C GLY A 253 0.29 -17.46 45.83
N ILE A 254 -0.91 -17.84 46.26
CA ILE A 254 -1.81 -18.66 45.45
C ILE A 254 -3.12 -17.94 45.28
N ILE A 255 -3.71 -18.03 44.07
CA ILE A 255 -5.06 -17.58 43.82
C ILE A 255 -5.94 -18.82 43.81
N GLN A 256 -6.83 -18.90 44.81
CA GLN A 256 -7.86 -19.92 44.89
C GLN A 256 -9.18 -19.35 44.39
N GLY A 257 -9.96 -20.15 43.65
CA GLY A 257 -11.26 -19.76 43.13
C GLY A 257 -11.93 -20.93 42.42
N ASN A 258 -13.07 -20.69 41.83
CA ASN A 258 -13.83 -21.74 41.14
C ASN A 258 -13.28 -21.94 39.70
N PHE A 259 -12.01 -22.43 39.64
CA PHE A 259 -11.33 -22.61 38.35
C PHE A 259 -11.45 -24.07 37.86
N THR A 260 -11.66 -24.23 36.55
CA THR A 260 -11.30 -25.45 35.86
C THR A 260 -9.81 -25.42 35.51
N LEU A 261 -9.20 -26.57 35.22
CA LEU A 261 -7.80 -26.60 34.79
C LEU A 261 -7.52 -25.72 33.56
N GLU A 262 -8.47 -25.67 32.63
CA GLU A 262 -8.37 -24.86 31.44
C GLU A 262 -8.43 -23.35 31.73
N THR A 263 -9.37 -22.94 32.60
CA THR A 263 -9.50 -21.52 32.98
C THR A 263 -8.32 -21.05 33.85
N ALA A 264 -7.82 -21.91 34.78
CA ALA A 264 -6.64 -21.63 35.58
C ALA A 264 -5.39 -21.45 34.69
N LYS A 265 -5.20 -22.33 33.69
CA LYS A 265 -4.09 -22.25 32.76
C LYS A 265 -4.20 -20.98 31.87
N ALA A 266 -5.38 -20.69 31.32
CA ALA A 266 -5.59 -19.48 30.51
C ALA A 266 -5.30 -18.20 31.30
N LEU A 267 -5.69 -18.15 32.61
CA LEU A 267 -5.41 -17.00 33.44
C LEU A 267 -3.91 -16.91 33.78
N SER A 268 -3.26 -18.02 34.09
CA SER A 268 -1.81 -18.09 34.29
C SER A 268 -1.03 -17.57 33.07
N ASP A 269 -1.41 -18.00 31.87
CA ASP A 269 -0.79 -17.54 30.61
C ASP A 269 -1.02 -16.02 30.37
N GLN A 270 -2.19 -15.50 30.76
CA GLN A 270 -2.48 -14.07 30.71
C GLN A 270 -1.64 -13.25 31.70
N LEU A 271 -1.48 -13.74 32.90
CA LEU A 271 -0.63 -13.10 33.94
C LEU A 271 0.84 -13.05 33.49
N ASN A 272 1.36 -14.15 32.96
CA ASN A 272 2.72 -14.24 32.44
C ASN A 272 2.95 -13.32 31.23
N ALA A 273 1.94 -13.09 30.40
CA ALA A 273 2.02 -12.14 29.32
C ALA A 273 2.10 -10.67 29.79
N GLY A 274 1.68 -10.42 31.04
CA GLY A 274 1.70 -9.10 31.68
C GLY A 274 0.43 -8.27 31.45
N ALA A 275 0.25 -7.30 32.31
CA ALA A 275 -0.88 -6.36 32.23
C ALA A 275 -0.64 -5.33 31.13
N LEU A 276 -1.72 -4.95 30.43
CA LEU A 276 -1.68 -3.86 29.47
C LEU A 276 -1.61 -2.51 30.21
N PRO A 277 -0.75 -1.58 29.77
CA PRO A 277 -0.62 -0.26 30.42
C PRO A 277 -1.87 0.63 30.20
N VAL A 278 -2.74 0.24 29.29
CA VAL A 278 -3.97 0.95 28.93
C VAL A 278 -4.99 -0.05 28.40
N PRO A 279 -6.30 0.14 28.66
CA PRO A 279 -7.33 -0.68 28.06
C PRO A 279 -7.32 -0.55 26.53
N LEU A 280 -7.57 -1.67 25.86
CA LEU A 280 -7.64 -1.74 24.40
C LEU A 280 -9.10 -1.96 23.97
N GLU A 281 -9.51 -1.23 22.96
CA GLU A 281 -10.79 -1.39 22.28
C GLU A 281 -10.57 -2.11 20.94
N ILE A 282 -11.36 -3.14 20.68
CA ILE A 282 -11.34 -3.84 19.39
C ILE A 282 -12.18 -3.03 18.42
N VAL A 283 -11.51 -2.46 17.42
CA VAL A 283 -12.15 -1.57 16.43
C VAL A 283 -12.38 -2.22 15.06
N GLU A 284 -11.65 -3.29 14.80
CA GLU A 284 -11.84 -4.11 13.59
C GLU A 284 -11.49 -5.56 13.91
N THR A 285 -12.33 -6.48 13.43
CA THR A 285 -12.02 -7.92 13.41
C THR A 285 -12.35 -8.48 12.05
N ARG A 286 -11.40 -9.21 11.44
CA ARG A 286 -11.59 -9.93 10.18
C ARG A 286 -11.12 -11.36 10.33
N LYS A 287 -11.97 -12.29 9.94
CA LYS A 287 -11.66 -13.71 9.82
C LYS A 287 -11.73 -14.11 8.36
N LEU A 288 -10.63 -14.62 7.83
CA LEU A 288 -10.49 -15.03 6.44
C LEU A 288 -10.29 -16.54 6.37
N GLU A 289 -10.98 -17.18 5.44
CA GLU A 289 -10.87 -18.61 5.23
C GLU A 289 -9.64 -18.96 4.38
N ALA A 290 -8.83 -19.91 4.83
CA ALA A 290 -7.60 -20.33 4.15
C ALA A 290 -7.84 -20.97 2.77
N THR A 291 -8.97 -21.66 2.59
CA THR A 291 -9.30 -22.34 1.33
C THR A 291 -9.56 -21.34 0.20
N LEU A 292 -10.28 -20.26 0.49
CA LEU A 292 -10.51 -19.16 -0.47
C LEU A 292 -9.20 -18.48 -0.87
N GLY A 293 -8.29 -18.29 0.09
CA GLY A 293 -6.98 -17.69 -0.15
C GLY A 293 -6.10 -18.53 -1.06
N ALA A 294 -5.99 -19.84 -0.81
CA ALA A 294 -5.17 -20.73 -1.62
C ALA A 294 -5.67 -20.85 -3.07
N GLU A 295 -6.99 -20.89 -3.27
CA GLU A 295 -7.59 -20.92 -4.60
C GLU A 295 -7.39 -19.60 -5.34
N ALA A 296 -7.57 -18.46 -4.66
CA ALA A 296 -7.33 -17.12 -5.21
C ALA A 296 -5.86 -16.95 -5.65
N VAL A 297 -4.89 -17.49 -4.89
CA VAL A 297 -3.48 -17.47 -5.30
C VAL A 297 -3.27 -18.29 -6.57
N ARG A 298 -3.82 -19.49 -6.64
CA ARG A 298 -3.69 -20.36 -7.81
C ARG A 298 -4.25 -19.69 -9.06
N THR A 299 -5.46 -19.16 -8.99
CA THR A 299 -6.13 -18.49 -10.11
C THR A 299 -5.38 -17.23 -10.52
N THR A 300 -4.94 -16.40 -9.55
CA THR A 300 -4.13 -15.20 -9.80
C THR A 300 -2.78 -15.54 -10.43
N PHE A 301 -2.13 -16.63 -10.01
CA PHE A 301 -0.87 -17.09 -10.62
C PHE A 301 -1.08 -17.55 -12.07
N ILE A 302 -2.14 -18.28 -12.36
CA ILE A 302 -2.51 -18.67 -13.73
C ILE A 302 -2.76 -17.42 -14.58
N ALA A 303 -3.53 -16.45 -14.07
CA ALA A 303 -3.75 -15.16 -14.72
C ALA A 303 -2.44 -14.42 -15.03
N GLY A 304 -1.50 -14.41 -14.07
CA GLY A 304 -0.17 -13.82 -14.25
C GLY A 304 0.64 -14.51 -15.33
N MET A 305 0.64 -15.85 -15.37
CA MET A 305 1.33 -16.62 -16.42
C MET A 305 0.72 -16.39 -17.81
N VAL A 306 -0.62 -16.34 -17.91
CA VAL A 306 -1.31 -16.02 -19.16
C VAL A 306 -0.97 -14.59 -19.60
N GLY A 307 -1.07 -13.61 -18.69
CA GLY A 307 -0.73 -12.22 -18.95
C GLY A 307 0.71 -12.05 -19.41
N LEU A 308 1.66 -12.65 -18.71
CA LEU A 308 3.09 -12.66 -19.09
C LEU A 308 3.27 -13.27 -20.48
N GLY A 309 2.68 -14.45 -20.75
CA GLY A 309 2.79 -15.11 -22.04
C GLY A 309 2.26 -14.25 -23.20
N LEU A 310 1.13 -13.56 -23.01
CA LEU A 310 0.56 -12.64 -24.00
C LEU A 310 1.48 -11.44 -24.25
N VAL A 311 2.07 -10.87 -23.20
CA VAL A 311 3.02 -9.75 -23.32
C VAL A 311 4.26 -10.17 -24.10
N LEU A 312 4.86 -11.33 -23.78
CA LEU A 312 6.03 -11.87 -24.50
C LEU A 312 5.72 -12.05 -26.00
N LEU A 313 4.59 -12.65 -26.34
CA LEU A 313 4.19 -12.85 -27.73
C LEU A 313 4.08 -11.54 -28.50
N ILE A 314 3.43 -10.53 -27.88
CA ILE A 314 3.22 -9.22 -28.52
C ILE A 314 4.54 -8.46 -28.67
N MET A 315 5.44 -8.54 -27.69
CA MET A 315 6.75 -7.90 -27.79
C MET A 315 7.57 -8.46 -28.94
N ILE A 316 7.61 -9.78 -29.13
CA ILE A 316 8.26 -10.40 -30.28
C ILE A 316 7.59 -9.93 -31.58
N TRP A 317 6.27 -9.91 -31.63
CA TRP A 317 5.53 -9.53 -32.84
C TRP A 317 5.76 -8.06 -33.25
N TRP A 318 5.75 -7.12 -32.30
CA TRP A 318 5.94 -5.69 -32.62
C TRP A 318 7.40 -5.28 -32.82
N TYR A 319 8.31 -5.87 -32.07
CA TYR A 319 9.71 -5.42 -32.01
C TYR A 319 10.73 -6.41 -32.54
N ARG A 320 10.32 -7.63 -32.91
CA ARG A 320 11.21 -8.67 -33.47
C ARG A 320 12.40 -8.92 -32.51
N LEU A 321 13.65 -8.76 -33.00
CA LEU A 321 14.86 -9.02 -32.24
C LEU A 321 14.97 -8.18 -30.95
N PRO A 322 14.74 -6.85 -30.92
CA PRO A 322 14.64 -6.09 -29.68
C PRO A 322 13.56 -6.64 -28.73
N GLY A 323 12.44 -7.13 -29.26
CA GLY A 323 11.37 -7.78 -28.48
C GLY A 323 11.88 -9.00 -27.74
N VAL A 324 12.59 -9.90 -28.41
CA VAL A 324 13.19 -11.08 -27.76
C VAL A 324 14.16 -10.68 -26.63
N LEU A 325 14.95 -9.62 -26.82
CA LEU A 325 15.84 -9.14 -25.76
C LEU A 325 15.08 -8.50 -24.57
N ALA A 326 14.00 -7.79 -24.87
CA ALA A 326 13.12 -7.26 -23.82
C ALA A 326 12.45 -8.40 -23.06
N ASP A 327 12.05 -9.48 -23.73
CA ASP A 327 11.44 -10.65 -23.12
C ASP A 327 12.42 -11.37 -22.17
N ILE A 328 13.68 -11.54 -22.58
CA ILE A 328 14.73 -12.05 -21.70
C ILE A 328 14.91 -11.12 -20.50
N ALA A 329 14.94 -9.80 -20.72
CA ALA A 329 15.04 -8.82 -19.64
C ALA A 329 13.81 -8.84 -18.72
N LEU A 330 12.61 -9.14 -19.24
CA LEU A 330 11.37 -9.27 -18.47
C LEU A 330 11.37 -10.54 -17.61
N VAL A 331 11.90 -11.65 -18.11
CA VAL A 331 12.10 -12.86 -17.30
C VAL A 331 13.10 -12.60 -16.17
N LEU A 332 14.19 -11.88 -16.46
CA LEU A 332 15.16 -11.47 -15.43
C LEU A 332 14.56 -10.48 -14.44
N TYR A 333 13.72 -9.56 -14.90
CA TYR A 333 12.93 -8.66 -14.05
C TYR A 333 12.08 -9.45 -13.05
N THR A 334 11.33 -10.45 -13.53
CA THR A 334 10.51 -11.32 -12.68
C THR A 334 11.37 -12.03 -11.63
N LEU A 335 12.51 -12.59 -12.03
CA LEU A 335 13.44 -13.26 -11.13
C LEU A 335 14.02 -12.30 -10.08
N PHE A 336 14.47 -11.11 -10.48
CA PHE A 336 15.01 -10.11 -9.56
C PHE A 336 13.96 -9.58 -8.59
N SER A 337 12.74 -9.36 -9.06
CA SER A 337 11.63 -8.92 -8.21
C SER A 337 11.27 -9.97 -7.15
N LEU A 338 11.14 -11.25 -7.53
CA LEU A 338 10.89 -12.35 -6.59
C LEU A 338 12.02 -12.52 -5.58
N SER A 339 13.29 -12.41 -6.03
CA SER A 339 14.44 -12.40 -5.13
C SER A 339 14.37 -11.27 -4.11
N LEU A 340 14.03 -10.06 -4.59
CA LEU A 340 13.96 -8.88 -3.73
C LEU A 340 12.81 -8.98 -2.72
N PHE A 341 11.65 -9.54 -3.11
CA PHE A 341 10.52 -9.79 -2.19
C PHE A 341 10.87 -10.77 -1.08
N LYS A 342 11.78 -11.69 -1.34
CA LYS A 342 12.29 -12.64 -0.35
C LYS A 342 13.37 -12.04 0.56
N LEU A 343 14.24 -11.21 -0.02
CA LEU A 343 15.33 -10.54 0.69
C LEU A 343 14.83 -9.43 1.62
N VAL A 344 13.87 -8.64 1.15
CA VAL A 344 13.11 -7.69 1.97
C VAL A 344 11.86 -8.43 2.40
N PRO A 345 11.70 -8.83 3.69
CA PRO A 345 10.60 -9.73 4.11
C PRO A 345 9.24 -9.04 3.90
N ILE A 346 8.77 -9.06 2.63
CA ILE A 346 7.52 -8.46 2.22
C ILE A 346 6.42 -9.49 2.42
N THR A 347 5.37 -9.09 3.12
CA THR A 347 4.16 -9.89 3.20
C THR A 347 3.42 -9.85 1.88
N LEU A 348 3.43 -10.97 1.16
CA LEU A 348 2.69 -11.13 -0.09
C LEU A 348 1.20 -11.29 0.23
N THR A 349 0.40 -10.33 -0.20
CA THR A 349 -1.06 -10.33 -0.13
C THR A 349 -1.65 -10.60 -1.51
N LEU A 350 -2.92 -10.98 -1.63
CA LEU A 350 -3.58 -11.15 -2.94
C LEU A 350 -3.50 -9.88 -3.80
N PRO A 351 -3.82 -8.67 -3.28
CA PRO A 351 -3.58 -7.44 -4.00
C PRO A 351 -2.09 -7.20 -4.30
N GLY A 352 -1.19 -7.62 -3.40
CA GLY A 352 0.25 -7.53 -3.62
C GLY A 352 0.72 -8.38 -4.81
N ILE A 353 0.20 -9.61 -4.95
CA ILE A 353 0.45 -10.44 -6.13
C ILE A 353 -0.13 -9.79 -7.40
N ALA A 354 -1.35 -9.25 -7.33
CA ALA A 354 -1.95 -8.51 -8.45
C ALA A 354 -1.10 -7.27 -8.83
N GLY A 355 -0.57 -6.53 -7.86
CA GLY A 355 0.36 -5.41 -8.06
C GLY A 355 1.67 -5.84 -8.72
N PHE A 356 2.22 -6.98 -8.33
CA PHE A 356 3.39 -7.56 -8.99
C PHE A 356 3.08 -7.94 -10.44
N ILE A 357 1.96 -8.61 -10.71
CA ILE A 357 1.53 -8.98 -12.07
C ILE A 357 1.29 -7.72 -12.92
N LEU A 358 0.65 -6.69 -12.36
CA LEU A 358 0.48 -5.39 -13.02
C LEU A 358 1.84 -4.78 -13.37
N SER A 359 2.82 -4.86 -12.45
CA SER A 359 4.17 -4.32 -12.67
C SER A 359 4.92 -5.03 -13.80
N ILE A 360 4.61 -6.31 -14.12
CA ILE A 360 5.11 -7.02 -15.30
C ILE A 360 4.66 -6.30 -16.57
N GLY A 361 3.38 -5.93 -16.66
CA GLY A 361 2.84 -5.16 -17.78
C GLY A 361 3.52 -3.80 -17.95
N MET A 362 3.79 -3.11 -16.83
CA MET A 362 4.49 -1.82 -16.83
C MET A 362 5.99 -1.92 -17.06
N ALA A 363 6.63 -3.05 -16.74
CA ALA A 363 8.07 -3.25 -16.95
C ALA A 363 8.47 -3.24 -18.44
N VAL A 364 7.52 -3.55 -19.31
CA VAL A 364 7.72 -3.53 -20.77
C VAL A 364 7.65 -2.11 -21.34
N ASP A 365 6.92 -1.20 -20.69
CA ASP A 365 6.69 0.16 -21.15
C ASP A 365 7.99 0.96 -21.38
N ALA A 366 8.93 0.88 -20.45
CA ALA A 366 10.24 1.50 -20.59
C ALA A 366 11.00 0.94 -21.84
N ASN A 367 10.89 -0.35 -22.11
CA ASN A 367 11.48 -0.97 -23.30
C ASN A 367 10.80 -0.49 -24.59
N ILE A 368 9.46 -0.38 -24.60
CA ILE A 368 8.70 0.17 -25.73
C ILE A 368 9.17 1.58 -26.03
N LEU A 369 9.28 2.45 -25.01
CA LEU A 369 9.74 3.83 -25.15
C LEU A 369 11.15 3.89 -25.73
N ILE A 370 12.08 3.09 -25.22
CA ILE A 370 13.45 3.00 -25.72
C ILE A 370 13.48 2.53 -27.17
N PHE A 371 12.71 1.50 -27.51
CA PHE A 371 12.72 0.93 -28.85
C PHE A 371 12.10 1.86 -29.90
N GLU A 372 11.06 2.60 -29.56
CA GLU A 372 10.49 3.61 -30.49
C GLU A 372 11.50 4.75 -30.73
N ARG A 373 12.18 5.26 -29.69
CA ARG A 373 13.27 6.26 -29.85
C ARG A 373 14.46 5.70 -30.65
N PHE A 374 14.85 4.48 -30.36
CA PHE A 374 15.91 3.78 -31.10
C PHE A 374 15.56 3.61 -32.58
N LYS A 375 14.32 3.23 -32.92
CA LYS A 375 13.83 3.12 -34.30
C LYS A 375 13.79 4.49 -34.99
N GLU A 376 13.41 5.57 -34.29
CA GLU A 376 13.47 6.95 -34.82
C GLU A 376 14.92 7.28 -35.23
N GLU A 377 15.91 6.99 -34.38
CA GLU A 377 17.32 7.25 -34.65
C GLU A 377 17.89 6.41 -35.78
N LEU A 378 17.49 5.14 -35.91
CA LEU A 378 17.85 4.30 -37.04
C LEU A 378 17.26 4.81 -38.36
N ARG A 379 15.99 5.25 -38.38
CA ARG A 379 15.36 5.84 -39.57
C ARG A 379 16.03 7.13 -40.00
N SER A 380 16.63 7.88 -39.09
CA SER A 380 17.42 9.08 -39.38
C SER A 380 18.80 8.78 -40.00
N GLY A 381 19.11 7.48 -40.27
CA GLY A 381 20.37 7.06 -40.92
C GLY A 381 21.56 6.90 -39.97
N LYS A 382 21.37 6.94 -38.65
CA LYS A 382 22.46 6.74 -37.70
C LYS A 382 22.88 5.28 -37.64
N SER A 383 24.18 5.05 -37.41
CA SER A 383 24.69 3.68 -37.19
C SER A 383 24.02 3.04 -35.96
N LEU A 384 23.88 1.71 -35.97
CA LEU A 384 23.24 0.92 -34.92
C LEU A 384 23.72 1.30 -33.51
N ARG A 385 25.06 1.42 -33.35
CA ARG A 385 25.66 1.77 -32.05
C ARG A 385 25.26 3.17 -31.57
N VAL A 386 25.25 4.14 -32.47
CA VAL A 386 24.87 5.52 -32.18
C VAL A 386 23.38 5.62 -31.91
N ALA A 387 22.55 4.91 -32.70
CA ALA A 387 21.11 4.87 -32.53
C ALA A 387 20.71 4.28 -31.15
N ILE A 388 21.37 3.18 -30.71
CA ILE A 388 21.16 2.64 -29.37
C ILE A 388 21.52 3.70 -28.30
N ASP A 389 22.73 4.29 -28.34
CA ASP A 389 23.15 5.22 -27.30
C ASP A 389 22.27 6.48 -27.24
N THR A 390 21.91 7.03 -28.40
CA THR A 390 21.05 8.22 -28.47
C THR A 390 19.61 7.89 -28.04
N GLY A 391 19.06 6.75 -28.48
CA GLY A 391 17.72 6.29 -28.12
C GLY A 391 17.58 6.13 -26.60
N PHE A 392 18.53 5.46 -25.94
CA PHE A 392 18.53 5.32 -24.48
C PHE A 392 18.66 6.66 -23.74
N LYS A 393 19.54 7.56 -24.19
CA LYS A 393 19.71 8.88 -23.58
C LYS A 393 18.44 9.73 -23.66
N ARG A 394 17.76 9.73 -24.81
CA ARG A 394 16.53 10.48 -25.03
C ARG A 394 15.34 9.89 -24.25
N ALA A 395 15.25 8.56 -24.16
CA ALA A 395 14.18 7.89 -23.43
C ALA A 395 14.34 8.00 -21.91
N PHE A 396 15.59 8.08 -21.41
CA PHE A 396 15.90 8.04 -19.98
C PHE A 396 15.10 9.06 -19.17
N THR A 397 15.00 10.30 -19.63
CA THR A 397 14.35 11.37 -18.89
C THR A 397 12.85 11.09 -18.69
N ALA A 398 12.16 10.69 -19.75
CA ALA A 398 10.74 10.37 -19.68
C ALA A 398 10.48 9.12 -18.82
N ILE A 399 11.33 8.09 -18.92
CA ILE A 399 11.24 6.88 -18.08
C ILE A 399 11.44 7.23 -16.61
N PHE A 400 12.43 8.06 -16.31
CA PHE A 400 12.71 8.47 -14.93
C PHE A 400 11.56 9.29 -14.36
N ASP A 401 11.09 10.31 -15.08
CA ASP A 401 10.02 11.21 -14.66
C ASP A 401 8.72 10.43 -14.35
N SER A 402 8.32 9.52 -15.23
CA SER A 402 7.10 8.72 -15.05
C SER A 402 7.20 7.75 -13.87
N ASN A 403 8.33 7.05 -13.74
CA ASN A 403 8.51 6.09 -12.65
C ASN A 403 8.63 6.76 -11.28
N VAL A 404 9.22 7.97 -11.19
CA VAL A 404 9.25 8.77 -9.96
C VAL A 404 7.83 9.11 -9.50
N CYS A 405 6.93 9.50 -10.42
CA CYS A 405 5.52 9.74 -10.09
C CYS A 405 4.84 8.48 -9.55
N THR A 406 5.04 7.33 -10.21
CA THR A 406 4.47 6.05 -9.78
C THR A 406 5.00 5.62 -8.41
N ILE A 407 6.31 5.70 -8.18
CA ILE A 407 6.91 5.39 -6.87
C ILE A 407 6.39 6.36 -5.80
N GLY A 408 6.25 7.65 -6.12
CA GLY A 408 5.66 8.65 -5.21
C GLY A 408 4.23 8.29 -4.80
N THR A 409 3.41 7.85 -5.75
CA THR A 409 2.04 7.36 -5.47
C THR A 409 2.06 6.09 -4.62
N CYS A 410 2.98 5.14 -4.90
CA CYS A 410 3.15 3.94 -4.08
C CYS A 410 3.57 4.27 -2.64
N LEU A 411 4.43 5.27 -2.42
CA LEU A 411 4.80 5.73 -1.07
C LEU A 411 3.60 6.32 -0.31
N ILE A 412 2.73 7.06 -0.99
CA ILE A 412 1.49 7.58 -0.40
C ILE A 412 0.57 6.41 -0.03
N LEU A 413 0.35 5.46 -0.95
CA LEU A 413 -0.43 4.24 -0.70
C LEU A 413 0.11 3.42 0.48
N TYR A 414 1.42 3.29 0.61
CA TYR A 414 2.05 2.57 1.70
C TYR A 414 1.79 3.22 3.06
N ASN A 415 1.83 4.57 3.14
CA ASN A 415 1.64 5.29 4.39
C ASN A 415 0.16 5.36 4.83
N PHE A 416 -0.76 5.57 3.88
CA PHE A 416 -2.19 5.74 4.18
C PHE A 416 -2.99 4.43 4.08
N GLY A 417 -2.44 3.41 3.42
CA GLY A 417 -3.09 2.12 3.23
C GLY A 417 -3.08 1.21 4.45
N THR A 418 -3.99 0.25 4.46
CA THR A 418 -4.05 -0.86 5.43
C THR A 418 -3.24 -2.07 4.93
N GLY A 419 -3.15 -3.17 5.69
CA GLY A 419 -2.32 -4.33 5.39
C GLY A 419 -2.27 -4.79 3.92
N PRO A 420 -3.40 -5.18 3.30
CA PRO A 420 -3.42 -5.62 1.90
C PRO A 420 -2.99 -4.52 0.92
N ILE A 421 -3.37 -3.27 1.17
CA ILE A 421 -3.00 -2.11 0.34
C ILE A 421 -1.50 -1.81 0.44
N ARG A 422 -0.91 -1.94 1.63
CA ARG A 422 0.53 -1.78 1.83
C ARG A 422 1.33 -2.83 1.06
N GLY A 423 0.86 -4.09 1.08
CA GLY A 423 1.44 -5.17 0.28
C GLY A 423 1.45 -4.82 -1.20
N PHE A 424 0.32 -4.37 -1.76
CA PHE A 424 0.20 -3.90 -3.13
C PHE A 424 1.18 -2.75 -3.44
N ALA A 425 1.22 -1.73 -2.60
CA ALA A 425 2.06 -0.55 -2.81
C ALA A 425 3.57 -0.90 -2.82
N LEU A 426 4.00 -1.81 -1.91
CA LEU A 426 5.38 -2.28 -1.86
C LEU A 426 5.77 -3.10 -3.07
N THR A 427 4.96 -4.10 -3.44
CA THR A 427 5.26 -4.97 -4.58
C THR A 427 5.27 -4.20 -5.89
N LEU A 428 4.30 -3.27 -6.07
CA LEU A 428 4.24 -2.40 -7.24
C LEU A 428 5.44 -1.44 -7.27
N GLY A 429 5.72 -0.72 -6.19
CA GLY A 429 6.80 0.27 -6.12
C GLY A 429 8.18 -0.35 -6.33
N LEU A 430 8.47 -1.50 -5.70
CA LEU A 430 9.71 -2.25 -5.91
C LEU A 430 9.77 -2.85 -7.32
N GLY A 431 8.66 -3.36 -7.84
CA GLY A 431 8.57 -3.81 -9.22
C GLY A 431 8.94 -2.70 -10.20
N VAL A 432 8.41 -1.50 -10.03
CA VAL A 432 8.76 -0.33 -10.87
C VAL A 432 10.24 0.03 -10.75
N ALA A 433 10.82 -0.01 -9.56
CA ALA A 433 12.26 0.26 -9.38
C ALA A 433 13.14 -0.78 -10.09
N VAL A 434 12.80 -2.07 -9.98
CA VAL A 434 13.49 -3.17 -10.66
C VAL A 434 13.32 -3.08 -12.18
N SER A 435 12.11 -2.73 -12.66
CA SER A 435 11.84 -2.58 -14.10
C SER A 435 12.71 -1.49 -14.72
N MET A 436 12.91 -0.38 -14.02
CA MET A 436 13.79 0.71 -14.44
C MET A 436 15.24 0.22 -14.58
N PHE A 437 15.72 -0.57 -13.62
CA PHE A 437 17.06 -1.17 -13.70
C PHE A 437 17.20 -2.12 -14.89
N THR A 438 16.21 -3.01 -15.09
CA THR A 438 16.27 -4.00 -16.18
C THR A 438 16.16 -3.36 -17.55
N ALA A 439 15.28 -2.39 -17.74
CA ALA A 439 15.14 -1.67 -19.01
C ALA A 439 16.38 -0.84 -19.34
N ILE A 440 16.91 -0.06 -18.41
CA ILE A 440 18.01 0.88 -18.66
C ILE A 440 19.36 0.16 -18.71
N THR A 441 19.57 -0.88 -17.87
CA THR A 441 20.87 -1.53 -17.74
C THR A 441 20.92 -2.85 -18.50
N VAL A 442 19.97 -3.76 -18.24
CA VAL A 442 20.02 -5.13 -18.79
C VAL A 442 19.74 -5.11 -20.30
N THR A 443 18.61 -4.51 -20.71
CA THR A 443 18.22 -4.44 -22.14
C THR A 443 19.26 -3.67 -22.95
N ARG A 444 19.80 -2.57 -22.41
CA ARG A 444 20.87 -1.80 -23.06
C ARG A 444 22.12 -2.64 -23.27
N THR A 445 22.55 -3.39 -22.26
CA THR A 445 23.73 -4.24 -22.31
C THR A 445 23.57 -5.35 -23.34
N PHE A 446 22.40 -5.97 -23.42
CA PHE A 446 22.09 -7.00 -24.42
C PHE A 446 22.07 -6.43 -25.85
N LEU A 447 21.46 -5.26 -26.07
CA LEU A 447 21.49 -4.60 -27.37
C LEU A 447 22.93 -4.26 -27.81
N PHE A 448 23.78 -3.76 -26.91
CA PHE A 448 25.18 -3.50 -27.22
C PHE A 448 25.99 -4.77 -27.48
N ALA A 449 25.67 -5.91 -26.86
CA ALA A 449 26.29 -7.19 -27.11
C ALA A 449 26.02 -7.66 -28.55
N LEU A 450 24.83 -7.37 -29.10
CA LEU A 450 24.44 -7.74 -30.45
C LEU A 450 25.12 -6.92 -31.56
N VAL A 451 25.61 -5.71 -31.28
CA VAL A 451 26.23 -4.82 -32.28
C VAL A 451 27.39 -5.49 -33.01
N GLY A 452 28.05 -6.44 -32.34
CA GLY A 452 29.18 -7.19 -32.93
C GLY A 452 28.79 -8.29 -33.94
N PHE A 453 27.51 -8.67 -34.02
CA PHE A 453 27.05 -9.74 -34.89
C PHE A 453 26.61 -9.21 -36.26
N PRO A 454 27.08 -9.75 -37.39
CA PRO A 454 26.70 -9.28 -38.72
C PRO A 454 25.21 -9.36 -39.00
N ALA A 455 24.53 -10.41 -38.52
CA ALA A 455 23.08 -10.56 -38.68
C ALA A 455 22.29 -9.43 -38.00
N ALA A 456 22.80 -8.83 -36.92
CA ALA A 456 22.17 -7.75 -36.20
C ALA A 456 22.35 -6.37 -36.85
N GLN A 457 23.16 -6.25 -37.89
CA GLN A 457 23.35 -4.97 -38.62
C GLN A 457 22.24 -4.70 -39.63
N ASN A 458 21.40 -5.70 -39.94
CA ASN A 458 20.29 -5.54 -40.87
C ASN A 458 19.11 -4.74 -40.21
N PRO A 459 18.71 -3.57 -40.75
CA PRO A 459 17.62 -2.78 -40.19
C PRO A 459 16.26 -3.53 -40.12
N ASN A 460 16.04 -4.49 -41.00
CA ASN A 460 14.80 -5.27 -41.04
C ASN A 460 14.57 -6.11 -39.78
N VAL A 461 15.65 -6.52 -39.11
CA VAL A 461 15.58 -7.30 -37.85
C VAL A 461 15.01 -6.45 -36.71
N TYR A 462 15.10 -5.13 -36.81
CA TYR A 462 14.55 -4.17 -35.86
C TYR A 462 13.15 -3.67 -36.25
N GLY A 463 12.56 -4.19 -37.31
CA GLY A 463 11.26 -3.74 -37.82
C GLY A 463 11.30 -2.32 -38.38
N VAL A 464 12.46 -1.87 -38.86
CA VAL A 464 12.63 -0.62 -39.58
C VAL A 464 12.50 -0.92 -41.08
N THR A 465 11.27 -0.88 -41.59
CA THR A 465 10.96 -1.09 -43.00
C THR A 465 10.38 0.20 -43.54
N GLY A 466 11.13 0.87 -44.43
CA GLY A 466 10.66 1.98 -45.28
C GLY A 466 10.08 3.22 -44.58
N ASP A 467 9.69 4.19 -45.38
CA ASP A 467 8.98 5.39 -44.91
C ASP A 467 7.57 5.05 -44.42
N GLN A 468 7.40 4.94 -43.12
CA GLN A 468 6.04 4.92 -42.56
C GLN A 468 5.45 6.32 -42.70
N LYS A 469 4.44 6.47 -43.56
CA LYS A 469 3.59 7.68 -43.55
C LYS A 469 3.00 7.82 -42.13
N VAL A 470 3.44 8.83 -41.40
CA VAL A 470 2.83 9.19 -40.11
C VAL A 470 1.39 9.58 -40.40
N ARG A 471 0.44 8.82 -39.88
CA ARG A 471 -1.00 9.11 -40.05
C ARG A 471 -1.31 10.33 -39.19
N SER A 472 -1.76 11.41 -39.84
CA SER A 472 -2.24 12.59 -39.14
C SER A 472 -3.63 12.30 -38.51
N TRP A 473 -3.75 12.45 -37.21
CA TRP A 473 -5.01 12.24 -36.48
C TRP A 473 -5.84 13.51 -36.37
N ASN A 474 -5.21 14.71 -36.59
CA ASN A 474 -5.86 16.03 -36.53
C ASN A 474 -6.73 16.19 -35.26
N VAL A 475 -6.17 15.88 -34.10
CA VAL A 475 -6.87 15.87 -32.80
C VAL A 475 -7.39 17.26 -32.45
N MET A 476 -6.58 18.29 -32.67
CA MET A 476 -6.95 19.68 -32.34
C MET A 476 -8.08 20.22 -33.21
N ARG A 477 -8.19 19.79 -34.47
CA ARG A 477 -9.32 20.13 -35.30
C ARG A 477 -10.65 19.58 -34.79
N ARG A 478 -10.58 18.43 -34.10
CA ARG A 478 -11.76 17.71 -33.55
C ARG A 478 -11.89 17.84 -32.03
N LYS A 479 -11.29 18.86 -31.41
CA LYS A 479 -11.24 19.03 -29.97
C LYS A 479 -12.59 18.94 -29.27
N MET A 480 -13.66 19.50 -29.86
CA MET A 480 -15.01 19.42 -29.28
C MET A 480 -15.62 18.01 -29.33
N LEU A 481 -15.23 17.19 -30.33
CA LEU A 481 -15.66 15.79 -30.40
C LEU A 481 -15.10 15.00 -29.20
N TRP A 482 -13.82 15.16 -28.89
CA TRP A 482 -13.16 14.46 -27.79
C TRP A 482 -13.74 14.88 -26.44
N LEU A 483 -13.90 16.17 -26.20
CA LEU A 483 -14.57 16.65 -24.98
C LEU A 483 -16.03 16.17 -24.91
N GLY A 484 -16.74 16.11 -26.02
CA GLY A 484 -18.09 15.57 -26.09
C GLY A 484 -18.18 14.09 -25.72
N ILE A 485 -17.21 13.26 -26.15
CA ILE A 485 -17.11 11.85 -25.76
C ILE A 485 -16.90 11.73 -24.24
N SER A 486 -16.01 12.55 -23.67
CA SER A 486 -15.80 12.59 -22.21
C SER A 486 -17.09 12.89 -21.45
N ILE A 487 -17.83 13.90 -21.88
CA ILE A 487 -19.12 14.27 -21.28
C ILE A 487 -20.14 13.14 -21.44
N ALA A 488 -20.19 12.50 -22.62
CA ALA A 488 -21.11 11.40 -22.90
C ALA A 488 -20.85 10.16 -22.03
N ILE A 489 -19.62 9.94 -21.56
CA ILE A 489 -19.28 8.85 -20.64
C ILE A 489 -19.53 9.25 -19.19
N ILE A 490 -19.16 10.49 -18.80
CA ILE A 490 -19.27 10.94 -17.39
C ILE A 490 -20.74 11.16 -16.99
N VAL A 491 -21.57 11.76 -17.87
CA VAL A 491 -22.95 12.15 -17.51
C VAL A 491 -23.82 10.95 -17.09
N PRO A 492 -23.86 9.81 -17.83
CA PRO A 492 -24.62 8.64 -17.39
C PRO A 492 -24.12 8.09 -16.05
N GLY A 493 -22.80 8.09 -15.82
CA GLY A 493 -22.22 7.68 -14.56
C GLY A 493 -22.64 8.58 -13.39
N MET A 494 -22.65 9.90 -13.61
CA MET A 494 -23.11 10.87 -12.61
C MET A 494 -24.62 10.73 -12.31
N ILE A 495 -25.44 10.47 -13.33
CA ILE A 495 -26.85 10.17 -13.16
C ILE A 495 -27.04 8.88 -12.33
N ALA A 496 -26.26 7.84 -12.62
CA ALA A 496 -26.29 6.60 -11.85
C ALA A 496 -25.88 6.83 -10.39
N TRP A 497 -24.87 7.67 -10.15
CA TRP A 497 -24.44 8.05 -8.81
C TRP A 497 -25.52 8.80 -8.03
N LEU A 498 -26.11 9.84 -8.60
CA LEU A 498 -27.23 10.59 -8.00
C LEU A 498 -28.47 9.71 -7.75
N GLY A 499 -28.66 8.68 -8.57
CA GLY A 499 -29.70 7.65 -8.39
C GLY A 499 -29.37 6.56 -7.38
N GLY A 500 -28.36 6.76 -6.49
CA GLY A 500 -27.99 5.79 -5.45
C GLY A 500 -27.20 4.58 -5.93
N GLY A 501 -26.54 4.69 -7.10
CA GLY A 501 -25.76 3.59 -7.68
C GLY A 501 -24.46 3.26 -6.93
N ILE A 502 -23.93 4.20 -6.13
CA ILE A 502 -22.74 3.95 -5.33
C ILE A 502 -23.11 3.23 -4.04
N LYS A 503 -22.61 2.01 -3.92
CA LYS A 503 -22.74 1.20 -2.71
C LYS A 503 -21.40 1.16 -2.00
N GLN A 504 -21.37 1.65 -0.76
CA GLN A 504 -20.17 1.61 0.08
C GLN A 504 -20.10 0.26 0.81
N SER A 505 -18.88 -0.31 0.88
CA SER A 505 -18.59 -1.48 1.70
C SER A 505 -18.52 -1.11 3.19
N ILE A 506 -18.38 -2.11 4.05
CA ILE A 506 -18.17 -1.90 5.50
C ILE A 506 -16.91 -1.10 5.82
N ASP A 507 -15.92 -1.05 4.91
CA ASP A 507 -14.72 -0.24 5.08
C ASP A 507 -15.05 1.26 5.22
N PHE A 508 -16.10 1.74 4.52
CA PHE A 508 -16.48 3.15 4.50
C PHE A 508 -17.77 3.47 5.25
N LYS A 509 -18.67 2.51 5.40
CA LYS A 509 -19.93 2.69 6.15
C LYS A 509 -19.82 2.19 7.59
N GLY A 510 -18.94 1.23 7.86
CA GLY A 510 -18.93 0.42 9.07
C GLY A 510 -19.96 -0.68 9.01
N GLY A 511 -19.89 -1.64 9.92
CA GLY A 511 -20.81 -2.75 9.99
C GLY A 511 -20.14 -4.11 9.96
N THR A 512 -20.94 -5.15 9.74
CA THR A 512 -20.53 -6.54 9.69
C THR A 512 -20.81 -7.11 8.32
N GLU A 513 -19.83 -7.80 7.75
CA GLU A 513 -19.94 -8.64 6.58
C GLU A 513 -19.73 -10.09 6.97
N ILE A 514 -20.63 -10.97 6.52
CA ILE A 514 -20.57 -12.42 6.76
C ILE A 514 -20.56 -13.10 5.40
N GLN A 515 -19.58 -13.96 5.15
CA GLN A 515 -19.45 -14.76 3.94
C GLN A 515 -19.80 -16.21 4.23
N ILE A 516 -20.92 -16.67 3.71
CA ILE A 516 -21.51 -17.97 4.02
C ILE A 516 -21.45 -18.88 2.79
N PRO A 517 -20.68 -19.99 2.85
CA PRO A 517 -20.65 -20.98 1.79
C PRO A 517 -21.86 -21.91 1.90
N PHE A 518 -22.85 -21.73 1.05
CA PHE A 518 -24.04 -22.62 1.00
C PHE A 518 -23.84 -23.81 0.06
N ALA A 519 -24.49 -24.92 0.35
CA ALA A 519 -24.49 -26.11 -0.49
C ALA A 519 -25.19 -25.87 -1.83
N ASP A 520 -26.31 -25.13 -1.80
CA ASP A 520 -27.15 -24.84 -2.94
C ASP A 520 -27.26 -23.36 -3.24
N ARG A 521 -27.72 -23.02 -4.44
CA ARG A 521 -28.00 -21.66 -4.85
C ARG A 521 -29.25 -21.13 -4.14
N HIS A 522 -29.09 -20.03 -3.41
CA HIS A 522 -30.19 -19.31 -2.78
C HIS A 522 -30.36 -17.92 -3.37
N SER A 523 -31.59 -17.38 -3.34
CA SER A 523 -31.85 -16.03 -3.78
C SER A 523 -31.45 -15.02 -2.69
N SER A 524 -30.89 -13.88 -3.09
CA SER A 524 -30.65 -12.77 -2.16
C SER A 524 -31.93 -12.34 -1.41
N SER A 525 -33.10 -12.46 -2.04
CA SER A 525 -34.40 -12.16 -1.41
C SER A 525 -34.77 -13.13 -0.29
N ASP A 526 -34.40 -14.41 -0.39
CA ASP A 526 -34.66 -15.38 0.67
C ASP A 526 -33.82 -15.13 1.89
N ILE A 527 -32.55 -14.80 1.69
CA ILE A 527 -31.62 -14.41 2.75
C ILE A 527 -32.13 -13.14 3.46
N LEU A 528 -32.49 -12.11 2.70
CA LEU A 528 -33.01 -10.85 3.26
C LEU A 528 -34.33 -11.02 4.00
N ARG A 529 -35.21 -11.92 3.54
CA ARG A 529 -36.45 -12.25 4.24
C ARG A 529 -36.18 -12.85 5.61
N VAL A 530 -35.25 -13.78 5.71
CA VAL A 530 -34.86 -14.40 7.00
C VAL A 530 -34.23 -13.35 7.92
N LEU A 531 -33.33 -12.50 7.42
CA LEU A 531 -32.73 -11.41 8.20
C LEU A 531 -33.81 -10.45 8.73
N GLY A 532 -34.80 -10.09 7.92
CA GLY A 532 -35.91 -9.22 8.33
C GLY A 532 -36.75 -9.78 9.47
N THR A 533 -36.76 -11.11 9.70
CA THR A 533 -37.44 -11.74 10.83
C THR A 533 -36.67 -11.60 12.16
N LEU A 534 -35.37 -11.27 12.10
CA LEU A 534 -34.48 -11.20 13.27
C LEU A 534 -34.54 -9.85 13.99
N GLY A 535 -35.18 -8.85 13.41
CA GLY A 535 -35.42 -7.54 14.05
C GLY A 535 -35.11 -6.34 13.15
N ASP A 536 -35.43 -5.15 13.65
CA ASP A 536 -35.33 -3.88 12.91
C ASP A 536 -33.89 -3.53 12.46
N LYS A 537 -32.89 -3.96 13.23
CA LYS A 537 -31.46 -3.79 12.94
C LYS A 537 -31.05 -4.38 11.58
N PHE A 538 -31.81 -5.38 11.09
CA PHE A 538 -31.49 -6.08 9.83
C PHE A 538 -32.27 -5.55 8.62
N LYS A 539 -33.10 -4.53 8.77
CA LYS A 539 -33.93 -3.98 7.68
C LYS A 539 -33.10 -3.42 6.52
N ASP A 540 -31.96 -2.80 6.83
CA ASP A 540 -31.06 -2.20 5.86
C ASP A 540 -29.93 -3.17 5.43
N SER A 541 -30.07 -4.46 5.79
CA SER A 541 -29.10 -5.47 5.39
C SER A 541 -29.12 -5.70 3.87
N ARG A 542 -27.98 -6.12 3.35
CA ARG A 542 -27.83 -6.48 1.94
C ARG A 542 -27.33 -7.92 1.85
N ALA A 543 -27.76 -8.61 0.83
CA ALA A 543 -27.27 -9.96 0.50
C ALA A 543 -26.92 -10.00 -0.98
N VAL A 544 -25.73 -10.52 -1.29
CA VAL A 544 -25.27 -10.78 -2.65
C VAL A 544 -24.86 -12.25 -2.71
N VAL A 545 -25.37 -12.97 -3.69
CA VAL A 545 -25.00 -14.37 -3.91
C VAL A 545 -24.15 -14.42 -5.17
N SER A 546 -22.91 -14.87 -5.02
CA SER A 546 -21.97 -15.08 -6.13
C SER A 546 -21.86 -16.56 -6.44
N GLU A 547 -21.74 -16.87 -7.73
CA GLU A 547 -21.49 -18.22 -8.22
C GLU A 547 -20.17 -18.23 -8.97
N ASP A 548 -19.30 -19.15 -8.63
CA ASP A 548 -18.11 -19.44 -9.39
C ASP A 548 -17.99 -20.95 -9.60
N PRO A 549 -18.33 -21.45 -10.79
CA PRO A 549 -18.30 -22.89 -11.07
C PRO A 549 -16.88 -23.49 -11.01
N ASN A 550 -15.84 -22.64 -11.00
CA ASN A 550 -14.44 -23.05 -10.94
C ASN A 550 -13.87 -23.00 -9.51
N GLN A 551 -14.67 -22.59 -8.52
CA GLN A 551 -14.23 -22.52 -7.11
C GLN A 551 -14.70 -23.76 -6.32
N ALA A 552 -13.94 -24.08 -5.26
CA ALA A 552 -14.30 -25.15 -4.32
C ALA A 552 -15.64 -24.87 -3.62
N THR A 553 -15.98 -23.60 -3.43
CA THR A 553 -17.27 -23.15 -2.90
C THR A 553 -18.09 -22.55 -4.04
N LYS A 554 -19.06 -23.31 -4.56
CA LYS A 554 -19.84 -22.91 -5.73
C LYS A 554 -20.82 -21.77 -5.46
N HIS A 555 -21.36 -21.67 -4.26
CA HIS A 555 -22.39 -20.70 -3.88
C HIS A 555 -21.98 -19.93 -2.63
N LEU A 556 -21.44 -18.73 -2.80
CA LEU A 556 -21.02 -17.87 -1.70
C LEU A 556 -22.03 -16.72 -1.50
N ALA A 557 -22.68 -16.68 -0.35
CA ALA A 557 -23.55 -15.58 0.03
C ALA A 557 -22.79 -14.58 0.91
N THR A 558 -22.71 -13.34 0.47
CA THR A 558 -22.14 -12.21 1.24
C THR A 558 -23.28 -11.39 1.82
N VAL A 559 -23.40 -11.38 3.13
CA VAL A 559 -24.39 -10.61 3.90
C VAL A 559 -23.70 -9.42 4.56
N VAL A 560 -24.18 -8.21 4.30
CA VAL A 560 -23.69 -6.98 4.90
C VAL A 560 -24.81 -6.36 5.76
N THR A 561 -24.50 -6.06 7.02
CA THR A 561 -25.45 -5.51 8.00
C THR A 561 -24.76 -4.50 8.93
N GLU A 562 -25.51 -3.89 9.85
CA GLU A 562 -24.92 -3.12 10.94
C GLU A 562 -23.96 -3.97 11.79
N SER A 563 -23.14 -3.31 12.61
CA SER A 563 -22.19 -4.00 13.48
C SER A 563 -22.90 -4.99 14.43
N LEU A 564 -22.46 -6.25 14.39
CA LEU A 564 -23.00 -7.36 15.17
C LEU A 564 -22.06 -7.75 16.31
N THR A 565 -22.64 -8.08 17.46
CA THR A 565 -21.93 -8.81 18.52
C THR A 565 -21.76 -10.29 18.14
N THR A 566 -20.93 -11.02 18.89
CA THR A 566 -20.71 -12.45 18.65
C THR A 566 -22.01 -13.26 18.78
N GLU A 567 -22.85 -12.93 19.80
CA GLU A 567 -24.12 -13.61 20.02
C GLU A 567 -25.12 -13.34 18.89
N GLU A 568 -25.20 -12.06 18.41
CA GLU A 568 -26.05 -11.69 17.28
C GLU A 568 -25.63 -12.40 15.99
N ARG A 569 -24.30 -12.49 15.75
CA ARG A 569 -23.73 -13.22 14.60
C ARG A 569 -24.11 -14.70 14.62
N THR A 570 -23.96 -15.36 15.77
CA THR A 570 -24.35 -16.78 15.92
C THR A 570 -25.84 -16.98 15.68
N LYS A 571 -26.71 -16.06 16.16
CA LYS A 571 -28.16 -16.07 15.88
C LYS A 571 -28.46 -15.93 14.40
N VAL A 572 -27.81 -15.01 13.70
CA VAL A 572 -27.96 -14.79 12.26
C VAL A 572 -27.56 -16.07 11.50
N LEU A 573 -26.39 -16.65 11.82
CA LEU A 573 -25.88 -17.84 11.13
C LEU A 573 -26.82 -19.06 11.36
N SER A 574 -27.27 -19.26 12.61
CA SER A 574 -28.20 -20.35 12.94
C SER A 574 -29.56 -20.19 12.23
N ALA A 575 -30.11 -18.97 12.16
CA ALA A 575 -31.36 -18.70 11.47
C ALA A 575 -31.22 -18.94 9.95
N LEU A 576 -30.12 -18.49 9.33
CA LEU A 576 -29.87 -18.70 7.91
C LEU A 576 -29.69 -20.18 7.58
N LYS A 577 -28.96 -20.94 8.40
CA LYS A 577 -28.81 -22.41 8.24
C LYS A 577 -30.14 -23.15 8.36
N ALA A 578 -31.01 -22.71 9.26
CA ALA A 578 -32.30 -23.36 9.51
C ALA A 578 -33.38 -23.07 8.44
N GLN A 579 -33.36 -21.84 7.88
CA GLN A 579 -34.45 -21.36 7.02
C GLN A 579 -34.06 -21.16 5.56
N VAL A 580 -32.77 -20.94 5.26
CA VAL A 580 -32.28 -20.81 3.89
C VAL A 580 -31.70 -22.12 3.40
N GLY A 581 -30.71 -22.69 4.06
CA GLY A 581 -30.12 -23.97 3.67
C GLY A 581 -28.83 -24.29 4.41
N PRO A 582 -28.35 -25.56 4.30
CA PRO A 582 -27.13 -26.01 4.94
C PRO A 582 -25.89 -25.39 4.31
N LEU A 583 -24.78 -25.35 5.08
CA LEU A 583 -23.46 -25.02 4.55
C LEU A 583 -22.98 -26.08 3.55
N ASP A 584 -22.07 -25.72 2.68
CA ASP A 584 -21.46 -26.62 1.69
C ASP A 584 -20.82 -27.83 2.37
N ALA A 585 -20.76 -28.97 1.65
CA ALA A 585 -20.32 -30.25 2.18
C ALA A 585 -18.90 -30.17 2.77
N GLY A 586 -18.77 -30.60 4.03
CA GLY A 586 -17.50 -30.54 4.75
C GLY A 586 -17.15 -29.18 5.35
N LYS A 587 -18.01 -28.16 5.21
CA LYS A 587 -17.85 -26.85 5.86
C LYS A 587 -18.56 -26.80 7.21
N THR A 588 -18.00 -26.08 8.15
CA THR A 588 -18.52 -25.84 9.51
C THR A 588 -18.70 -24.36 9.76
N ASP A 589 -19.25 -23.98 10.90
CA ASP A 589 -19.38 -22.58 11.31
C ASP A 589 -17.99 -21.87 11.44
N LEU A 590 -16.94 -22.65 11.61
CA LEU A 590 -15.56 -22.16 11.61
C LEU A 590 -15.05 -21.76 10.21
N ASP A 591 -15.70 -22.21 9.16
CA ASP A 591 -15.36 -21.92 7.77
C ASP A 591 -16.17 -20.72 7.23
N VAL A 592 -17.03 -20.11 8.02
CA VAL A 592 -17.74 -18.87 7.69
C VAL A 592 -16.81 -17.67 7.82
N GLY A 593 -16.63 -16.94 6.74
CA GLY A 593 -15.85 -15.69 6.71
C GLY A 593 -16.59 -14.58 7.45
N TYR A 594 -15.85 -13.76 8.15
CA TYR A 594 -16.41 -12.69 8.98
C TYR A 594 -15.54 -11.46 8.99
N SER A 595 -16.15 -10.30 8.81
CA SER A 595 -15.47 -9.01 8.88
C SER A 595 -16.35 -8.01 9.63
N ASN A 596 -15.84 -7.38 10.67
CA ASN A 596 -16.53 -6.33 11.42
C ASN A 596 -15.63 -5.09 11.50
N VAL A 597 -16.17 -3.95 11.09
CA VAL A 597 -15.47 -2.67 11.06
C VAL A 597 -16.28 -1.64 11.83
N SER A 598 -15.68 -1.06 12.88
CA SER A 598 -16.35 -0.02 13.65
C SER A 598 -16.52 1.27 12.83
N GLY A 599 -17.56 2.05 13.12
CA GLY A 599 -17.81 3.33 12.46
C GLY A 599 -16.67 4.35 12.64
N THR A 600 -15.86 4.21 13.68
CA THR A 600 -14.69 5.07 13.92
C THR A 600 -13.57 4.78 12.90
N ILE A 601 -13.32 3.49 12.65
CA ILE A 601 -12.33 3.06 11.65
C ILE A 601 -12.79 3.42 10.24
N SER A 602 -14.07 3.23 9.91
CA SER A 602 -14.59 3.61 8.59
C SER A 602 -14.43 5.10 8.30
N LYS A 603 -14.68 5.99 9.29
CA LYS A 603 -14.43 7.43 9.16
C LYS A 603 -12.94 7.72 8.94
N GLU A 604 -12.06 7.03 9.65
CA GLU A 604 -10.61 7.15 9.48
C GLU A 604 -10.15 6.69 8.09
N LEU A 605 -10.63 5.54 7.61
CA LEU A 605 -10.33 5.03 6.28
C LEU A 605 -10.80 5.98 5.18
N THR A 606 -12.01 6.53 5.30
CA THR A 606 -12.55 7.53 4.38
C THR A 606 -11.67 8.79 4.35
N LYS A 607 -11.30 9.32 5.52
CA LYS A 607 -10.41 10.49 5.63
C LYS A 607 -9.05 10.21 5.01
N ASN A 608 -8.46 9.05 5.29
CA ASN A 608 -7.15 8.65 4.76
C ASN A 608 -7.18 8.50 3.24
N ALA A 609 -8.24 7.89 2.68
CA ALA A 609 -8.44 7.76 1.26
C ALA A 609 -8.51 9.13 0.56
N PHE A 610 -9.31 10.05 1.08
CA PHE A 610 -9.42 11.41 0.54
C PHE A 610 -8.10 12.18 0.64
N THR A 611 -7.43 12.09 1.78
CA THR A 611 -6.12 12.73 2.00
C THR A 611 -5.06 12.18 1.04
N ALA A 612 -5.04 10.86 0.82
CA ALA A 612 -4.10 10.23 -0.11
C ALA A 612 -4.29 10.71 -1.55
N VAL A 613 -5.55 10.84 -2.02
CA VAL A 613 -5.86 11.36 -3.36
C VAL A 613 -5.41 12.81 -3.50
N LEU A 614 -5.69 13.65 -2.51
CA LEU A 614 -5.26 15.06 -2.51
C LEU A 614 -3.73 15.18 -2.54
N LEU A 615 -3.03 14.42 -1.69
CA LEU A 615 -1.56 14.44 -1.63
C LEU A 615 -0.94 13.92 -2.93
N ALA A 616 -1.48 12.86 -3.53
CA ALA A 616 -1.00 12.34 -4.80
C ALA A 616 -1.19 13.38 -5.91
N SER A 617 -2.36 14.01 -5.99
CA SER A 617 -2.63 15.07 -6.96
C SER A 617 -1.72 16.29 -6.76
N ALA A 618 -1.52 16.73 -5.52
CA ALA A 618 -0.62 17.84 -5.20
C ALA A 618 0.85 17.52 -5.54
N LEU A 619 1.32 16.32 -5.24
CA LEU A 619 2.67 15.84 -5.60
C LEU A 619 2.87 15.90 -7.11
N ILE A 620 1.90 15.42 -7.88
CA ILE A 620 1.95 15.40 -9.34
C ILE A 620 1.98 16.83 -9.90
N VAL A 621 1.11 17.73 -9.43
CA VAL A 621 1.11 19.15 -9.85
C VAL A 621 2.47 19.77 -9.60
N LEU A 622 2.99 19.62 -8.39
CA LEU A 622 4.27 20.20 -7.98
C LEU A 622 5.42 19.65 -8.83
N TYR A 623 5.44 18.31 -9.01
CA TYR A 623 6.44 17.65 -9.83
C TYR A 623 6.43 18.18 -11.28
N LEU A 624 5.25 18.23 -11.91
CA LEU A 624 5.10 18.72 -13.28
C LEU A 624 5.38 20.21 -13.39
N ALA A 625 4.99 21.02 -12.40
CA ALA A 625 5.28 22.45 -12.38
C ALA A 625 6.80 22.72 -12.39
N VAL A 626 7.56 21.97 -11.60
CA VAL A 626 9.03 22.08 -11.58
C VAL A 626 9.64 21.49 -12.86
N ARG A 627 9.15 20.36 -13.32
CA ARG A 627 9.72 19.62 -14.46
C ARG A 627 9.53 20.32 -15.80
N PHE A 628 8.41 21.01 -15.98
CA PHE A 628 8.05 21.70 -17.21
C PHE A 628 8.19 23.24 -17.14
N ALA A 629 8.98 23.77 -16.20
CA ALA A 629 9.21 25.20 -16.02
C ALA A 629 10.15 25.82 -17.07
N ILE A 630 9.85 25.71 -18.37
CA ILE A 630 10.69 26.24 -19.46
C ILE A 630 10.57 27.75 -19.58
N GLY A 631 9.34 28.28 -19.47
CA GLY A 631 9.02 29.72 -19.50
C GLY A 631 8.90 30.33 -18.11
N GLY A 632 9.35 29.63 -17.06
CA GLY A 632 9.18 29.97 -15.66
C GLY A 632 8.20 29.04 -14.92
N PHE A 633 8.14 29.16 -13.61
CA PHE A 633 7.30 28.30 -12.77
C PHE A 633 5.79 28.35 -13.14
N ALA A 634 5.30 29.55 -13.49
CA ALA A 634 3.91 29.73 -13.89
C ALA A 634 3.54 28.95 -15.16
N ASP A 635 4.47 28.80 -16.08
CA ASP A 635 4.29 27.99 -17.31
C ASP A 635 4.24 26.49 -16.97
N GLY A 636 5.16 26.03 -16.11
CA GLY A 636 5.14 24.66 -15.62
C GLY A 636 3.83 24.32 -14.86
N LEU A 637 3.30 25.28 -14.10
CA LEU A 637 2.02 25.12 -13.40
C LEU A 637 0.84 24.87 -14.35
N LYS A 638 0.83 25.48 -15.54
CA LYS A 638 -0.20 25.21 -16.56
C LYS A 638 -0.20 23.74 -17.01
N TYR A 639 0.99 23.16 -17.22
CA TYR A 639 1.11 21.73 -17.52
C TYR A 639 0.58 20.86 -16.37
N GLY A 640 0.94 21.19 -15.12
CA GLY A 640 0.46 20.49 -13.94
C GLY A 640 -1.06 20.56 -13.78
N VAL A 641 -1.66 21.74 -13.97
CA VAL A 641 -3.13 21.92 -13.88
C VAL A 641 -3.84 21.13 -14.98
N CYS A 642 -3.35 21.18 -16.23
CA CYS A 642 -3.94 20.39 -17.32
C CYS A 642 -3.90 18.88 -17.04
N ALA A 643 -2.79 18.38 -16.48
CA ALA A 643 -2.67 16.99 -16.09
C ALA A 643 -3.67 16.62 -14.97
N VAL A 644 -3.83 17.46 -13.95
CA VAL A 644 -4.80 17.19 -12.87
C VAL A 644 -6.25 17.24 -13.34
N ILE A 645 -6.60 18.13 -14.25
CA ILE A 645 -7.95 18.13 -14.85
C ILE A 645 -8.19 16.82 -15.62
N ALA A 646 -7.19 16.31 -16.34
CA ALA A 646 -7.28 15.00 -16.99
C ALA A 646 -7.38 13.86 -15.98
N LEU A 647 -6.64 13.92 -14.86
CA LEU A 647 -6.78 12.96 -13.75
C LEU A 647 -8.17 12.99 -13.11
N LEU A 648 -8.72 14.18 -12.88
CA LEU A 648 -10.08 14.33 -12.36
C LEU A 648 -11.11 13.71 -13.29
N HIS A 649 -10.94 13.91 -14.62
CA HIS A 649 -11.76 13.22 -15.61
C HIS A 649 -11.69 11.70 -15.44
N ASP A 650 -10.49 11.11 -15.29
CA ASP A 650 -10.34 9.66 -15.16
C ASP A 650 -10.97 9.13 -13.88
N VAL A 651 -10.83 9.86 -12.77
CA VAL A 651 -11.51 9.55 -11.51
C VAL A 651 -13.03 9.61 -11.66
N LEU A 652 -13.57 10.61 -12.36
CA LEU A 652 -15.01 10.73 -12.61
C LEU A 652 -15.54 9.61 -13.50
N VAL A 653 -14.80 9.20 -14.52
CA VAL A 653 -15.14 8.05 -15.37
C VAL A 653 -15.19 6.78 -14.53
N LEU A 654 -14.12 6.52 -13.75
CA LEU A 654 -14.04 5.34 -12.88
C LEU A 654 -15.18 5.31 -11.87
N TRP A 655 -15.43 6.44 -11.19
CA TRP A 655 -16.52 6.61 -10.23
C TRP A 655 -17.88 6.39 -10.86
N GLY A 656 -18.10 6.96 -12.04
CA GLY A 656 -19.35 6.82 -12.79
C GLY A 656 -19.62 5.39 -13.24
N VAL A 657 -18.59 4.68 -13.74
CA VAL A 657 -18.71 3.27 -14.15
C VAL A 657 -19.02 2.39 -12.93
N PHE A 658 -18.36 2.61 -11.78
CA PHE A 658 -18.66 1.88 -10.56
C PHE A 658 -20.06 2.18 -10.01
N ALA A 659 -20.55 3.42 -10.15
CA ALA A 659 -21.95 3.74 -9.82
C ALA A 659 -22.94 2.95 -10.69
N LEU A 660 -22.64 2.79 -11.97
CA LEU A 660 -23.46 1.97 -12.88
C LEU A 660 -23.39 0.48 -12.52
N MET A 661 -22.19 -0.05 -12.27
CA MET A 661 -22.00 -1.46 -11.85
C MET A 661 -22.65 -1.73 -10.50
N GLY A 662 -22.59 -0.77 -9.56
CA GLY A 662 -23.28 -0.86 -8.27
C GLY A 662 -24.79 -0.96 -8.41
N LYS A 663 -25.37 -0.26 -9.40
CA LYS A 663 -26.81 -0.34 -9.69
C LYS A 663 -27.20 -1.64 -10.39
N LEU A 664 -26.40 -2.12 -11.34
CA LEU A 664 -26.69 -3.29 -12.16
C LEU A 664 -26.34 -4.60 -11.46
N PHE A 665 -25.17 -4.68 -10.84
CA PHE A 665 -24.60 -5.91 -10.30
C PHE A 665 -24.41 -5.90 -8.78
N GLY A 666 -24.66 -4.77 -8.13
CA GLY A 666 -24.50 -4.66 -6.68
C GLY A 666 -23.06 -4.43 -6.20
N TRP A 667 -22.13 -4.12 -7.11
CA TRP A 667 -20.73 -3.88 -6.77
C TRP A 667 -20.56 -2.76 -5.75
N GLN A 668 -19.53 -2.88 -4.91
CA GLN A 668 -19.28 -1.96 -3.80
C GLN A 668 -17.95 -1.24 -3.97
N ILE A 669 -17.92 -0.02 -3.45
CA ILE A 669 -16.66 0.71 -3.30
C ILE A 669 -16.06 0.32 -1.96
N ASP A 670 -14.88 -0.29 -2.01
CA ASP A 670 -14.08 -0.75 -0.88
C ASP A 670 -12.69 -0.08 -0.87
N SER A 671 -11.85 -0.51 0.03
CA SER A 671 -10.46 -0.03 0.14
C SER A 671 -9.59 -0.41 -1.06
N LEU A 672 -9.91 -1.50 -1.78
CA LEU A 672 -9.21 -1.90 -3.02
C LEU A 672 -9.59 -1.00 -4.18
N PHE A 673 -10.83 -0.55 -4.27
CA PHE A 673 -11.24 0.46 -5.26
C PHE A 673 -10.43 1.76 -5.12
N VAL A 674 -10.22 2.25 -3.89
CA VAL A 674 -9.38 3.45 -3.65
C VAL A 674 -7.93 3.18 -4.06
N THR A 675 -7.43 1.98 -3.83
CA THR A 675 -6.09 1.56 -4.27
C THR A 675 -5.98 1.57 -5.79
N ALA A 676 -6.98 1.03 -6.49
CA ALA A 676 -7.07 1.08 -7.95
C ALA A 676 -7.10 2.53 -8.44
N MET A 677 -7.92 3.38 -7.86
CA MET A 677 -8.04 4.80 -8.21
C MET A 677 -6.71 5.54 -8.07
N LEU A 678 -5.99 5.37 -6.96
CA LEU A 678 -4.67 5.98 -6.74
C LEU A 678 -3.62 5.43 -7.72
N THR A 679 -3.69 4.14 -8.06
CA THR A 679 -2.82 3.51 -9.05
C THR A 679 -3.08 4.07 -10.45
N VAL A 680 -4.36 4.26 -10.81
CA VAL A 680 -4.78 4.89 -12.07
C VAL A 680 -4.28 6.33 -12.15
N ILE A 681 -4.38 7.11 -11.08
CA ILE A 681 -3.83 8.47 -10.98
C ILE A 681 -2.32 8.45 -11.30
N GLY A 682 -1.56 7.53 -10.71
CA GLY A 682 -0.13 7.40 -10.96
C GLY A 682 0.19 6.98 -12.40
N PHE A 683 -0.59 6.08 -12.98
CA PHE A 683 -0.38 5.57 -14.33
C PHE A 683 -0.83 6.56 -15.43
N SER A 684 -1.97 7.22 -15.26
CA SER A 684 -2.50 8.19 -16.23
C SER A 684 -1.53 9.35 -16.47
N VAL A 685 -0.84 9.81 -15.42
CA VAL A 685 0.19 10.87 -15.54
C VAL A 685 1.35 10.44 -16.42
N HIS A 686 1.67 9.16 -16.48
CA HIS A 686 2.76 8.62 -17.31
C HIS A 686 2.59 9.00 -18.78
N ASP A 687 1.45 8.67 -19.39
CA ASP A 687 1.16 9.02 -20.79
C ASP A 687 1.10 10.54 -20.99
N THR A 688 0.56 11.29 -20.02
CA THR A 688 0.53 12.76 -20.06
C THR A 688 1.94 13.36 -20.09
N ILE A 689 2.87 12.86 -19.25
CA ILE A 689 4.27 13.30 -19.24
C ILE A 689 4.93 13.07 -20.60
N ILE A 690 4.69 11.92 -21.21
CA ILE A 690 5.26 11.56 -22.51
C ILE A 690 4.82 12.52 -23.63
N VAL A 691 3.53 12.82 -23.66
CA VAL A 691 2.98 13.75 -24.66
C VAL A 691 3.49 15.19 -24.41
N PHE A 692 3.51 15.60 -23.15
CA PHE A 692 3.99 16.94 -22.76
C PHE A 692 5.49 17.11 -23.01
N ASP A 693 6.30 16.08 -22.74
CA ASP A 693 7.73 16.11 -23.05
C ASP A 693 7.97 16.24 -24.56
N ARG A 694 7.16 15.56 -25.39
CA ARG A 694 7.24 15.69 -26.85
C ARG A 694 6.80 17.07 -27.33
N ILE A 695 5.75 17.65 -26.76
CA ILE A 695 5.34 19.03 -27.06
C ILE A 695 6.50 19.98 -26.71
N ARG A 696 7.14 19.79 -25.55
CA ARG A 696 8.28 20.57 -25.10
C ARG A 696 9.48 20.44 -26.06
N GLU A 697 9.82 19.22 -26.46
CA GLU A 697 10.90 18.95 -27.43
C GLU A 697 10.61 19.64 -28.78
N ASN A 698 9.39 19.51 -29.30
CA ASN A 698 8.98 20.13 -30.54
C ASN A 698 8.89 21.66 -30.46
N LEU A 699 8.62 22.23 -29.26
CA LEU A 699 8.58 23.67 -29.05
C LEU A 699 9.96 24.30 -29.23
N GLN A 700 11.04 23.59 -28.80
CA GLN A 700 12.43 24.01 -28.99
C GLN A 700 12.86 24.02 -30.48
N HIS A 701 12.21 23.18 -31.30
CA HIS A 701 12.47 23.02 -32.73
C HIS A 701 11.28 23.45 -33.57
N ARG A 702 10.57 24.51 -33.18
CA ARG A 702 9.37 24.99 -33.81
C ARG A 702 9.69 25.56 -35.19
N ASN A 703 8.87 25.20 -36.21
CA ASN A 703 8.98 25.77 -37.53
C ASN A 703 8.45 27.22 -37.56
N LYS A 704 9.04 28.09 -38.41
CA LYS A 704 8.54 29.47 -38.55
C LYS A 704 7.10 29.46 -39.05
N GLY A 705 6.19 30.12 -38.29
CA GLY A 705 4.77 30.20 -38.67
C GLY A 705 3.88 29.05 -38.19
N GLU A 706 4.45 27.97 -37.59
CA GLU A 706 3.68 26.85 -37.03
C GLU A 706 2.84 27.31 -35.82
N SER A 707 1.52 27.05 -35.85
CA SER A 707 0.67 27.35 -34.69
C SER A 707 0.90 26.39 -33.54
N TYR A 708 0.50 26.77 -32.31
CA TYR A 708 0.61 25.87 -31.17
C TYR A 708 -0.27 24.62 -31.33
N SER A 709 -1.42 24.74 -32.01
CA SER A 709 -2.29 23.62 -32.37
C SER A 709 -1.62 22.64 -33.33
N ASP A 710 -0.95 23.14 -34.38
CA ASP A 710 -0.25 22.27 -35.37
C ASP A 710 0.94 21.56 -34.71
N LEU A 711 1.68 22.26 -33.82
CA LEU A 711 2.77 21.69 -33.05
C LEU A 711 2.26 20.59 -32.10
N ALA A 712 1.12 20.79 -31.45
CA ALA A 712 0.49 19.79 -30.60
C ALA A 712 0.03 18.57 -31.40
N ASP A 713 -0.65 18.76 -32.55
CA ASP A 713 -1.04 17.66 -33.44
C ASP A 713 0.18 16.85 -33.92
N ARG A 714 1.26 17.52 -34.34
CA ARG A 714 2.52 16.85 -34.68
C ARG A 714 3.12 16.06 -33.52
N SER A 715 3.03 16.58 -32.29
CA SER A 715 3.53 15.91 -31.11
C SER A 715 2.71 14.67 -30.75
N ILE A 716 1.37 14.76 -30.88
CA ILE A 716 0.46 13.62 -30.72
C ILE A 716 0.75 12.54 -31.78
N ASP A 717 0.81 12.91 -33.05
CA ASP A 717 1.08 11.98 -34.16
C ASP A 717 2.37 11.18 -33.96
N GLN A 718 3.37 11.78 -33.31
CA GLN A 718 4.64 11.14 -32.96
C GLN A 718 4.58 10.25 -31.71
N THR A 719 3.59 10.41 -30.83
CA THR A 719 3.52 9.69 -29.54
C THR A 719 2.37 8.70 -29.46
N ILE A 720 1.27 8.91 -30.18
CA ILE A 720 0.03 8.15 -30.03
C ILE A 720 0.21 6.63 -30.22
N VAL A 721 0.97 6.20 -31.23
CA VAL A 721 1.19 4.76 -31.48
C VAL A 721 1.92 4.11 -30.30
N ARG A 722 2.85 4.85 -29.70
CA ARG A 722 3.58 4.39 -28.52
C ARG A 722 2.66 4.31 -27.30
N SER A 723 1.90 5.37 -26.97
CA SER A 723 0.95 5.38 -25.84
C SER A 723 -0.09 4.25 -25.96
N ILE A 724 -0.59 3.99 -27.17
CA ILE A 724 -1.50 2.86 -27.40
C ILE A 724 -0.80 1.52 -27.13
N ARG A 725 0.45 1.32 -27.57
CA ARG A 725 1.18 0.06 -27.35
C ARG A 725 1.50 -0.18 -25.89
N THR A 726 1.92 0.85 -25.14
CA THR A 726 2.23 0.75 -23.72
C THR A 726 0.98 0.42 -22.92
N SER A 727 -0.10 1.14 -23.14
CA SER A 727 -1.37 0.87 -22.46
C SER A 727 -1.95 -0.50 -22.84
N PHE A 728 -1.79 -0.92 -24.09
CA PHE A 728 -2.29 -2.21 -24.56
C PHE A 728 -1.60 -3.39 -23.84
N THR A 729 -0.27 -3.33 -23.58
CA THR A 729 0.41 -4.38 -22.82
C THR A 729 -0.09 -4.49 -21.39
N VAL A 730 -0.39 -3.38 -20.73
CA VAL A 730 -0.96 -3.37 -19.38
C VAL A 730 -2.41 -3.86 -19.39
N VAL A 731 -3.21 -3.40 -20.37
CA VAL A 731 -4.61 -3.85 -20.55
C VAL A 731 -4.68 -5.36 -20.75
N LEU A 732 -3.78 -5.98 -21.50
CA LEU A 732 -3.74 -7.44 -21.67
C LEU A 732 -3.50 -8.19 -20.37
N VAL A 733 -2.57 -7.69 -19.55
CA VAL A 733 -2.31 -8.27 -18.22
C VAL A 733 -3.53 -8.12 -17.33
N LEU A 734 -4.19 -6.96 -17.35
CA LEU A 734 -5.40 -6.72 -16.57
C LEU A 734 -6.61 -7.54 -17.08
N LEU A 735 -6.73 -7.75 -18.37
CA LEU A 735 -7.75 -8.66 -18.91
C LEU A 735 -7.49 -10.10 -18.46
N ALA A 736 -6.23 -10.54 -18.46
CA ALA A 736 -5.89 -11.86 -17.90
C ALA A 736 -6.25 -11.95 -16.41
N LEU A 737 -5.95 -10.92 -15.61
CA LEU A 737 -6.35 -10.84 -14.21
C LEU A 737 -7.88 -10.80 -14.03
N PHE A 738 -8.59 -10.08 -14.88
CA PHE A 738 -10.03 -9.95 -14.82
C PHE A 738 -10.73 -11.29 -15.11
N PHE A 739 -10.32 -12.02 -16.16
CA PHE A 739 -10.96 -13.27 -16.56
C PHE A 739 -10.48 -14.50 -15.77
N PHE A 740 -9.24 -14.52 -15.32
CA PHE A 740 -8.63 -15.69 -14.68
C PHE A 740 -8.21 -15.46 -13.23
N GLY A 741 -8.29 -14.24 -12.70
CA GLY A 741 -7.75 -13.88 -11.39
C GLY A 741 -8.62 -14.21 -10.18
N GLY A 742 -9.82 -14.81 -10.40
CA GLY A 742 -10.75 -15.16 -9.32
C GLY A 742 -11.57 -13.96 -8.80
N THR A 743 -12.59 -14.27 -7.99
CA THR A 743 -13.61 -13.29 -7.54
C THR A 743 -13.05 -12.18 -6.66
N VAL A 744 -12.05 -12.46 -5.82
CA VAL A 744 -11.48 -11.52 -4.84
C VAL A 744 -10.83 -10.30 -5.50
N ILE A 745 -10.17 -10.48 -6.66
CA ILE A 745 -9.49 -9.40 -7.37
C ILE A 745 -10.25 -8.92 -8.62
N HIS A 746 -11.43 -9.46 -8.89
CA HIS A 746 -12.21 -9.18 -10.11
C HIS A 746 -12.62 -7.70 -10.21
N GLU A 747 -13.29 -7.15 -9.18
CA GLU A 747 -13.71 -5.75 -9.14
C GLU A 747 -12.50 -4.80 -9.16
N PHE A 748 -11.44 -5.15 -8.46
CA PHE A 748 -10.18 -4.40 -8.44
C PHE A 748 -9.51 -4.36 -9.82
N SER A 749 -9.42 -5.52 -10.50
CA SER A 749 -8.84 -5.62 -11.85
C SER A 749 -9.66 -4.84 -12.88
N PHE A 750 -10.98 -4.86 -12.75
CA PHE A 750 -11.89 -4.07 -13.58
C PHE A 750 -11.71 -2.57 -13.37
N ALA A 751 -11.57 -2.13 -12.10
CA ALA A 751 -11.31 -0.73 -11.78
C ALA A 751 -10.02 -0.22 -12.45
N LEU A 752 -8.94 -1.01 -12.36
CA LEU A 752 -7.67 -0.72 -13.03
C LEU A 752 -7.83 -0.69 -14.56
N LEU A 753 -8.55 -1.66 -15.12
CA LEU A 753 -8.77 -1.76 -16.56
C LEU A 753 -9.47 -0.51 -17.12
N ILE A 754 -10.59 -0.12 -16.52
CA ILE A 754 -11.33 1.08 -16.91
C ILE A 754 -10.48 2.34 -16.71
N GLY A 755 -9.79 2.44 -15.58
CA GLY A 755 -8.95 3.58 -15.27
C GLY A 755 -7.78 3.77 -16.25
N ILE A 756 -7.11 2.69 -16.66
CA ILE A 756 -5.98 2.74 -17.61
C ILE A 756 -6.47 3.07 -19.01
N ILE A 757 -7.59 2.52 -19.46
CA ILE A 757 -8.19 2.87 -20.75
C ILE A 757 -8.60 4.36 -20.76
N SER A 758 -9.24 4.84 -19.69
CA SER A 758 -9.61 6.24 -19.51
C SER A 758 -8.37 7.14 -19.49
N GLY A 759 -7.32 6.76 -18.74
CA GLY A 759 -6.08 7.54 -18.63
C GLY A 759 -5.32 7.69 -19.93
N THR A 760 -5.28 6.63 -20.73
CA THR A 760 -4.70 6.71 -22.10
C THR A 760 -5.47 7.65 -22.97
N TYR A 761 -6.81 7.59 -22.91
CA TYR A 761 -7.67 8.50 -23.65
C TYR A 761 -7.49 9.95 -23.18
N SER A 762 -7.58 10.21 -21.89
CA SER A 762 -7.55 11.55 -21.31
C SER A 762 -6.21 12.25 -21.51
N SER A 763 -5.09 11.53 -21.45
CA SER A 763 -3.75 12.06 -21.67
C SER A 763 -3.54 12.58 -23.10
N ILE A 764 -4.04 11.83 -24.09
CA ILE A 764 -3.89 12.18 -25.51
C ILE A 764 -4.91 13.26 -25.91
N PHE A 765 -6.18 13.06 -25.57
CA PHE A 765 -7.29 13.82 -26.11
C PHE A 765 -7.78 14.94 -25.19
N ASN A 766 -7.65 14.85 -23.87
CA ASN A 766 -8.11 15.88 -22.93
C ASN A 766 -6.97 16.77 -22.43
N ALA A 767 -5.90 16.21 -21.87
CA ALA A 767 -4.80 16.99 -21.30
C ALA A 767 -4.14 17.90 -22.35
N THR A 768 -3.90 17.35 -23.55
CA THR A 768 -3.27 18.10 -24.64
C THR A 768 -4.20 19.18 -25.20
N VAL A 769 -5.49 18.88 -25.37
CA VAL A 769 -6.49 19.88 -25.81
C VAL A 769 -6.58 21.03 -24.82
N LEU A 770 -6.65 20.74 -23.52
CA LEU A 770 -6.67 21.74 -22.46
C LEU A 770 -5.39 22.60 -22.49
N LEU A 771 -4.22 21.99 -22.62
CA LEU A 771 -2.96 22.72 -22.70
C LEU A 771 -2.93 23.68 -23.89
N VAL A 772 -3.41 23.25 -25.06
CA VAL A 772 -3.53 24.11 -26.25
C VAL A 772 -4.49 25.26 -25.99
N MET A 773 -5.66 25.01 -25.36
CA MET A 773 -6.61 26.06 -25.02
C MET A 773 -6.00 27.12 -24.07
N PHE A 774 -5.19 26.72 -23.10
CA PHE A 774 -4.50 27.63 -22.18
C PHE A 774 -3.37 28.42 -22.84
N LYS A 775 -2.70 27.86 -23.88
CA LYS A 775 -1.53 28.47 -24.52
C LYS A 775 -1.79 29.04 -25.91
N GLN A 776 -2.98 28.92 -26.45
CA GLN A 776 -3.30 29.34 -27.82
C GLN A 776 -3.05 30.84 -28.04
N ASN A 777 -3.25 31.68 -27.03
CA ASN A 777 -3.05 33.13 -27.11
C ASN A 777 -1.58 33.55 -26.97
N GLU A 778 -0.69 32.70 -26.45
CA GLU A 778 0.73 33.08 -26.24
C GLU A 778 1.57 32.99 -27.53
N LEU A 779 1.08 32.24 -28.52
CA LEU A 779 1.80 31.96 -29.76
C LEU A 779 0.99 32.30 -31.00
N ALA A 780 0.04 33.28 -30.91
CA ALA A 780 -0.60 33.82 -32.06
C ALA A 780 0.46 34.40 -33.01
N PRO A 781 0.41 34.14 -34.34
CA PRO A 781 1.40 34.68 -35.25
C PRO A 781 1.37 36.21 -35.15
N ALA A 782 2.56 36.83 -35.08
CA ALA A 782 2.74 38.29 -35.01
C ALA A 782 2.08 39.11 -36.16
N ALA A 783 1.36 38.42 -37.04
CA ALA A 783 0.62 39.01 -38.15
C ALA A 783 -0.72 39.67 -37.78
N ALA A 784 -1.28 39.39 -36.59
CA ALA A 784 -2.58 39.97 -36.20
C ALA A 784 -2.45 41.30 -35.41
N SER A 785 -1.29 41.65 -34.90
CA SER A 785 -1.07 42.93 -34.18
C SER A 785 -0.56 44.09 -35.09
N GLY A 786 -0.28 43.79 -36.37
CA GLY A 786 0.25 44.78 -37.34
C GLY A 786 -0.79 45.66 -37.98
N ASN A 787 -2.09 45.31 -37.94
CA ASN A 787 -3.12 46.06 -38.70
C ASN A 787 -4.02 46.95 -37.85
N ALA A 788 -3.94 46.94 -36.53
CA ALA A 788 -4.74 47.82 -35.68
C ALA A 788 -4.03 49.15 -35.30
N ALA A 789 -2.72 49.26 -35.55
CA ALA A 789 -1.95 50.47 -35.23
C ALA A 789 -1.63 51.39 -36.44
N ARG A 790 -2.17 51.14 -37.64
CA ARG A 790 -1.94 51.97 -38.80
C ARG A 790 -3.16 52.75 -39.29
N SER A 791 -4.19 52.91 -38.49
CA SER A 791 -5.38 53.75 -38.78
C SER A 791 -5.48 54.98 -37.88
N ALA A 792 -4.36 55.59 -37.52
CA ALA A 792 -4.38 56.94 -36.91
C ALA A 792 -3.39 57.85 -37.63
N ALA A 793 -3.95 58.60 -38.55
CA ALA A 793 -3.58 59.96 -39.00
C ALA A 793 -2.11 60.32 -39.18
N LEU A 794 -1.74 60.56 -40.43
CA LEU A 794 -0.91 61.75 -40.80
C LEU A 794 -1.38 62.36 -42.09
N PRO A 795 -1.33 63.69 -42.27
CA PRO A 795 -2.04 64.45 -43.27
C PRO A 795 -1.27 64.50 -44.62
N ARG A 796 -2.06 64.53 -45.70
CA ARG A 796 -1.60 64.77 -47.06
C ARG A 796 -1.05 66.17 -47.25
N ALA A 797 0.10 66.31 -47.95
CA ALA A 797 0.56 67.46 -48.62
C ALA A 797 1.06 67.08 -50.02
N PRO A 798 0.96 68.07 -51.08
CA PRO A 798 0.63 67.70 -52.42
C PRO A 798 1.82 67.52 -53.36
N LEU A 799 1.47 66.97 -54.57
CA LEU A 799 2.23 66.73 -55.76
C LEU A 799 3.12 67.88 -56.28
N ALA A 800 4.29 67.52 -56.80
CA ALA A 800 4.81 68.16 -58.05
C ALA A 800 5.93 67.25 -58.61
N GLY A 801 5.87 67.04 -59.95
CA GLY A 801 7.00 67.01 -60.88
C GLY A 801 7.50 65.67 -61.45
N ALA A 802 7.23 65.49 -62.63
CA ALA A 802 7.72 64.58 -63.64
C ALA A 802 9.25 64.43 -63.73
N GLY A 803 9.71 63.29 -64.26
CA GLY A 803 11.08 63.19 -64.78
C GLY A 803 11.66 61.78 -64.92
N GLU A 804 11.58 61.23 -65.98
CA GLU A 804 12.58 60.44 -66.82
C GLU A 804 13.18 59.11 -66.24
N ARG A 805 13.10 58.16 -67.15
CA ARG A 805 13.75 56.85 -67.24
C ARG A 805 15.25 56.88 -67.15
N SER A 806 15.87 55.96 -66.53
CA SER A 806 17.13 55.36 -66.98
C SER A 806 17.30 53.94 -66.60
N ILE A 807 17.62 53.15 -67.64
CA ILE A 807 17.99 51.75 -67.61
C ILE A 807 19.44 51.63 -67.00
N ILE A 808 19.70 50.79 -66.05
CA ILE A 808 21.07 50.34 -65.72
C ILE A 808 21.10 48.83 -65.49
N THR A 809 21.95 48.22 -66.31
CA THR A 809 22.33 46.84 -66.43
C THR A 809 23.11 46.31 -65.28
N PRO A 810 23.17 44.99 -65.03
CA PRO A 810 23.84 44.42 -63.86
C PRO A 810 25.37 44.31 -64.05
N ARG A 811 26.09 44.52 -62.97
CA ARG A 811 27.55 44.31 -62.88
C ARG A 811 27.90 42.98 -62.22
N PRO A 812 29.02 42.34 -62.61
CA PRO A 812 29.36 40.99 -62.25
C PRO A 812 30.13 40.90 -60.88
N ARG A 813 30.08 39.70 -60.31
CA ARG A 813 30.82 39.30 -59.07
C ARG A 813 32.32 39.30 -59.26
N PRO A 814 33.15 39.60 -58.28
CA PRO A 814 34.57 39.21 -58.31
C PRO A 814 34.79 37.83 -57.67
N GLU A 815 35.51 37.03 -58.37
CA GLU A 815 36.15 35.79 -57.95
C GLU A 815 37.16 36.05 -56.83
N THR A 816 37.23 35.22 -55.85
CA THR A 816 38.31 35.19 -54.92
C THR A 816 38.95 33.82 -54.89
N THR A 817 40.15 33.83 -55.23
CA THR A 817 41.10 32.76 -55.42
C THR A 817 41.39 31.92 -54.15
N LEU A 818 41.50 30.62 -54.38
CA LEU A 818 42.12 29.61 -53.54
C LEU A 818 43.53 30.01 -53.08
N ARG A 819 43.82 29.79 -51.81
CA ARG A 819 45.22 29.61 -51.37
C ARG A 819 45.30 28.30 -50.56
N THR A 820 46.12 27.44 -51.07
CA THR A 820 46.62 26.16 -50.67
C THR A 820 47.37 26.17 -49.36
N ALA A 821 47.26 25.06 -48.65
CA ALA A 821 48.06 24.64 -47.49
C ALA A 821 49.54 24.51 -47.77
N PRO A 822 50.36 24.41 -46.75
CA PRO A 822 51.29 23.27 -46.78
C PRO A 822 51.27 22.39 -45.50
N SER A 823 51.67 21.20 -45.78
CA SER A 823 51.81 19.97 -45.02
C SER A 823 53.03 19.97 -44.06
N VAL A 824 52.88 19.16 -42.99
CA VAL A 824 53.84 18.20 -42.44
C VAL A 824 55.20 18.67 -42.05
N ILE A 825 55.62 18.43 -40.81
CA ILE A 825 56.85 17.75 -40.41
C ILE A 825 56.72 17.14 -39.04
N ASP A 826 56.86 15.83 -38.92
CA ASP A 826 57.35 15.04 -37.77
C ASP A 826 58.79 15.51 -37.46
N VAL A 827 59.21 15.39 -36.19
CA VAL A 827 60.46 14.76 -35.77
C VAL A 827 60.49 14.55 -34.25
N ASP A 828 60.92 13.34 -33.97
CA ASP A 828 61.27 12.77 -32.64
C ASP A 828 62.43 13.47 -31.91
N ALA A 829 62.41 13.15 -30.63
CA ALA A 829 63.56 12.70 -29.80
C ALA A 829 64.35 13.72 -28.94
N MET A 830 64.55 13.22 -27.76
CA MET A 830 65.79 13.30 -26.89
C MET A 830 65.94 14.51 -25.96
N GLU A 831 65.86 14.14 -24.73
CA GLU A 831 66.90 14.06 -23.64
C GLU A 831 67.37 15.33 -22.94
N THR A 832 67.32 15.16 -21.63
CA THR A 832 68.32 15.52 -20.58
C THR A 832 68.49 16.96 -20.15
N GLY A 833 68.47 17.08 -18.82
CA GLY A 833 69.44 17.92 -18.12
C GLY A 833 68.85 19.08 -17.28
N ASP A 834 68.67 18.84 -16.10
CA ASP A 834 69.41 19.20 -14.87
C ASP A 834 69.42 20.69 -14.43
N SER A 835 69.29 20.85 -13.12
CA SER A 835 69.74 21.91 -12.23
C SER A 835 68.94 23.22 -12.09
N GLY A 836 68.46 23.44 -10.93
CA GLY A 836 68.99 24.41 -10.04
C GLY A 836 68.11 25.33 -9.29
N THR A 837 67.97 25.07 -8.00
CA THR A 837 68.00 26.00 -6.88
C THR A 837 66.87 26.99 -6.57
N SER A 838 66.38 26.78 -5.41
CA SER A 838 66.23 27.72 -4.27
C SER A 838 64.88 28.41 -4.03
N GLY A 839 64.41 28.22 -2.80
CA GLY A 839 63.69 29.23 -2.12
C GLY A 839 62.51 28.75 -1.27
N ALA A 840 62.75 28.07 -0.16
CA ALA A 840 61.80 28.00 0.94
C ALA A 840 61.76 29.37 1.67
N PRO A 841 60.90 29.69 2.67
CA PRO A 841 60.40 28.79 3.73
C PRO A 841 59.00 29.06 4.35
N ARG A 842 58.65 28.11 5.19
CA ARG A 842 57.99 28.19 6.51
C ARG A 842 56.48 27.89 6.66
N ASN A 843 56.32 26.72 7.21
CA ASN A 843 55.35 26.24 8.21
C ASN A 843 55.20 27.15 9.45
N PRO A 844 54.22 27.06 10.37
CA PRO A 844 53.90 25.83 11.11
C PRO A 844 52.39 25.71 11.57
N ARG A 845 51.82 24.63 11.95
CA ARG A 845 51.92 23.68 13.06
C ARG A 845 50.66 22.84 13.18
N THR A 846 50.85 21.55 13.21
CA THR A 846 50.01 20.49 13.80
C THR A 846 49.95 20.62 15.35
N PRO A 847 49.01 19.90 16.06
CA PRO A 847 49.31 18.50 16.40
C PRO A 847 48.13 17.50 16.45
N ALA A 848 48.40 16.26 16.09
CA ALA A 848 47.86 15.04 16.68
C ALA A 848 48.71 14.68 17.93
N PRO A 849 48.47 13.57 18.72
CA PRO A 849 47.70 12.35 18.57
C PRO A 849 47.05 11.79 19.85
N SER A 850 46.35 10.69 19.85
CA SER A 850 46.67 9.53 20.73
C SER A 850 45.86 8.27 20.42
N ARG A 851 46.62 7.24 20.12
CA ARG A 851 46.29 5.79 20.17
C ARG A 851 45.99 5.33 21.59
N ARG A 852 45.05 4.40 21.76
CA ARG A 852 45.26 3.22 22.62
C ARG A 852 44.32 2.08 22.24
N GLN A 853 44.84 0.99 21.74
CA GLN A 853 44.43 -0.40 21.87
C GLN A 853 45.29 -1.06 23.00
N PRO A 854 45.08 -2.35 23.39
CA PRO A 854 43.94 -3.21 23.55
C PRO A 854 43.96 -3.96 24.89
N THR A 855 42.92 -4.67 25.28
CA THR A 855 43.09 -5.87 26.16
C THR A 855 42.02 -6.94 25.88
N ARG A 856 42.52 -8.12 25.68
CA ARG A 856 41.98 -9.46 25.65
C ARG A 856 41.44 -9.93 27.04
N ARG A 857 40.47 -10.79 27.03
CA ARG A 857 40.29 -12.09 27.75
C ARG A 857 38.79 -12.31 28.03
N ARG A 858 38.29 -13.40 27.64
CA ARG A 858 38.21 -14.86 27.91
C ARG A 858 36.89 -15.26 28.56
N ARG A 859 36.23 -16.19 27.89
CA ARG A 859 35.49 -17.37 28.38
C ARG A 859 34.52 -17.18 29.59
N MET A 860 33.25 -17.38 29.48
CA MET A 860 32.54 -18.71 29.54
C MET A 860 31.23 -18.60 28.80
#